data_dfd0e1fab4da12099c5794521ffac0ec
#
_entry.id   dfd0e1fab4da12099c5794521ffac0ec
#
_cell.length_a   1.000
_cell.length_b   1.000
_cell.length_c   1.000
_cell.angle_alpha   90.00
_cell.angle_beta   90.00
_cell.angle_gamma   90.00
#
_symmetry.space_group_name_H-M   'P 1'
#
loop_
_entity.id
_entity.type
_entity.pdbx_description
1 polymer ?
#
loop_
_entity_poly.entity_id
_entity_poly.type
_entity_poly.pdbx_seq_one_letter_code
_entity_poly.pdbx_strand_id
1 'polypeptide(L)'
;MKKDQTNSKSRSKKNLGEIEATVVPDEKDILDDDGQVMEQTPEHEDSEQNSPSDSPSDKERVSDYSQNNDEEPLSIPDELPILPLKDTVIYPFAVQPLGVGQERSIRLIDEVMRGNRLVVLVAQKSADIEQAGQEDIFKIGTVSRIARMIRMPDSTIQIIVQGLERVEIGEFTQDKPYLVAHVALKPDIQEEDDETEAIKRNVVSYFQRLVALVQNVPEGVAAAALNLEEARQVVYVIATFVQMELELRQKLLEIDSVRAKLENLSSFLAHELEIFELGKKIQTSAQEEMGKVQREYLLREQLKAIQRELGEESEEQATINELRRKIDEAKMSDEALKEANRELSRLEKMPSASPEYSIIRTYIELLASLPWSKSTGEKIDVPHARQVLDQDHYDLEKIKDRILEYLAVRRLKEERMAEQEQRQKEVGADESDERRTTEPLLSAEATRLINREPILCFVGPPGVGKTSLGQSIARALGRKFVRMSLGGIRDEAEIRGHRRTYIGAMPGRIIQMLRRVETHDPVIMLDEVDKVGADWRGDPSSALLEVLDPEQNYNFRDNYLDVAFDLSKVMFIATANALEPIPPALRDRMEILELSGYTEEQKMHIARNYLLPKQLEANGLKQDELSVDDDALRHIARDYTREAGVRNLEREIGSLCRKVAKQIAEGKPTPIHVSANEISEYLGRQRFFQEAAERIDRPGIATGLTWTPVGGEIIFIEAASMPGKENQLILTGQLGDVMKESAIAALSYVRSHAESLGLPPNVFENQNVHIHVPAGAIPKDGPSAGVTMVSVLVSLASGRKVRSDVAMTGEITLRGKVMPIGGIKEKVLAAYRSGIRTVIMPKKNELDLMEDLPKELRDQMKFVFVTDIREVLDAALEPSARKVASNLEAENGHERPKRRRSEKVAAKAQVG
;
A
#
# COMPACT_ATOMS: atom_id res chain seq x y z
N MET A 1 1.77 -58.57 -15.19
CA MET A 1 1.67 -59.52 -14.07
C MET A 1 1.09 -58.72 -12.90
N LYS A 2 -0.18 -58.79 -12.69
CA LYS A 2 -0.92 -59.58 -11.66
C LYS A 2 -0.51 -59.07 -10.28
N LYS A 3 -1.44 -58.40 -9.61
CA LYS A 3 -2.55 -58.77 -8.68
C LYS A 3 -2.03 -58.60 -7.24
N ASP A 4 -2.72 -58.21 -6.24
CA ASP A 4 -4.10 -58.07 -5.81
C ASP A 4 -4.13 -57.46 -4.40
N GLN A 5 -5.08 -56.63 -4.11
CA GLN A 5 -6.08 -56.77 -3.02
C GLN A 5 -5.56 -56.82 -1.57
N THR A 6 -6.07 -56.21 -0.57
CA THR A 6 -7.46 -56.03 -0.09
C THR A 6 -7.49 -55.13 1.19
N ASN A 7 -8.54 -54.35 1.29
CA ASN A 7 -9.53 -54.24 2.41
C ASN A 7 -9.11 -53.96 3.87
N SER A 8 -9.62 -52.89 4.51
CA SER A 8 -10.81 -52.88 5.35
C SER A 8 -11.04 -51.56 6.11
N LYS A 9 -12.19 -50.99 5.89
CA LYS A 9 -13.24 -50.54 6.83
C LYS A 9 -12.88 -49.96 8.20
N SER A 10 -13.31 -48.71 8.51
CA SER A 10 -14.58 -48.45 9.17
C SER A 10 -14.78 -46.98 9.55
N ARG A 11 -15.94 -46.45 9.15
CA ARG A 11 -16.90 -45.62 9.89
C ARG A 11 -16.47 -44.43 10.74
N SER A 12 -16.85 -43.18 10.33
CA SER A 12 -18.02 -42.53 11.02
C SER A 12 -18.55 -41.35 10.23
N LYS A 13 -19.87 -41.40 10.05
CA LYS A 13 -20.70 -40.33 9.46
C LYS A 13 -20.83 -39.17 10.42
N LYS A 14 -20.86 -37.94 9.91
CA LYS A 14 -21.78 -36.88 10.38
C LYS A 14 -22.10 -35.89 9.25
N ASN A 15 -23.37 -35.76 9.03
CA ASN A 15 -24.13 -34.93 8.13
C ASN A 15 -23.69 -33.47 8.08
N LEU A 16 -23.66 -32.92 6.87
CA LEU A 16 -23.98 -31.52 6.60
C LEU A 16 -24.86 -31.49 5.36
N GLY A 17 -26.03 -30.88 5.53
CA GLY A 17 -27.13 -30.85 4.56
C GLY A 17 -26.82 -30.01 3.36
N GLU A 18 -27.27 -30.51 2.24
CA GLU A 18 -27.39 -29.81 0.97
C GLU A 18 -28.50 -28.75 1.08
N ILE A 19 -28.17 -27.54 0.65
CA ILE A 19 -29.15 -26.50 0.33
C ILE A 19 -29.20 -26.45 -1.19
N GLU A 20 -30.29 -26.91 -1.73
CA GLU A 20 -30.68 -26.84 -3.13
C GLU A 20 -30.75 -25.36 -3.57
N ALA A 21 -30.00 -25.01 -4.61
CA ALA A 21 -30.17 -23.78 -5.36
C ALA A 21 -31.33 -23.97 -6.36
N THR A 22 -32.37 -23.20 -6.17
CA THR A 22 -33.50 -23.11 -7.09
C THR A 22 -33.04 -22.33 -8.34
N VAL A 23 -33.02 -23.06 -9.44
CA VAL A 23 -32.81 -22.53 -10.80
C VAL A 23 -34.09 -21.88 -11.26
N VAL A 24 -34.04 -20.62 -11.68
CA VAL A 24 -35.08 -19.91 -12.43
C VAL A 24 -34.83 -20.21 -13.92
N PRO A 25 -35.84 -20.62 -14.69
CA PRO A 25 -35.66 -21.00 -16.10
C PRO A 25 -35.57 -19.77 -17.02
N ASP A 26 -34.71 -19.89 -18.02
CA ASP A 26 -34.63 -19.05 -19.22
C ASP A 26 -35.96 -19.06 -20.00
N GLU A 27 -36.46 -17.87 -20.30
CA GLU A 27 -37.44 -17.68 -21.38
C GLU A 27 -36.68 -17.53 -22.71
N LYS A 28 -36.85 -18.53 -23.57
CA LYS A 28 -36.54 -18.47 -24.99
C LYS A 28 -37.83 -18.62 -25.80
N ASP A 29 -37.95 -17.71 -26.76
CA ASP A 29 -38.62 -17.81 -28.07
C ASP A 29 -40.15 -17.99 -28.13
N ILE A 30 -40.82 -16.90 -28.43
CA ILE A 30 -41.89 -16.90 -29.44
C ILE A 30 -41.73 -15.65 -30.31
N LEU A 31 -41.24 -15.88 -31.52
CA LEU A 31 -41.35 -14.93 -32.62
C LEU A 31 -42.70 -15.24 -33.31
N ASP A 32 -43.55 -14.23 -33.49
CA ASP A 32 -44.55 -14.19 -34.51
C ASP A 32 -44.46 -12.92 -35.33
N ASP A 33 -44.57 -13.16 -36.63
CA ASP A 33 -44.50 -12.18 -37.71
C ASP A 33 -45.60 -11.10 -37.56
N ASP A 34 -45.23 -9.90 -37.77
CA ASP A 34 -45.82 -8.82 -38.54
C ASP A 34 -45.56 -7.45 -37.87
N GLY A 35 -44.78 -6.65 -38.55
CA GLY A 35 -44.49 -5.29 -38.19
C GLY A 35 -45.68 -4.35 -38.25
N GLN A 36 -45.91 -3.60 -37.20
CA GLN A 36 -46.34 -2.22 -37.26
C GLN A 36 -46.21 -1.51 -35.91
N VAL A 37 -45.59 -0.31 -35.95
CA VAL A 37 -45.44 0.65 -34.88
C VAL A 37 -46.84 1.22 -34.57
N MET A 38 -47.19 1.29 -33.28
CA MET A 38 -48.24 2.20 -32.78
C MET A 38 -47.73 2.92 -31.54
N GLU A 39 -47.55 4.24 -31.71
CA GLU A 39 -47.53 5.25 -30.63
C GLU A 39 -48.88 5.25 -29.92
N GLN A 40 -48.85 5.30 -28.59
CA GLN A 40 -50.02 5.83 -27.82
C GLN A 40 -49.51 6.66 -26.64
N THR A 41 -49.72 7.96 -26.79
CA THR A 41 -49.84 8.99 -25.73
C THR A 41 -51.16 8.80 -25.03
N PRO A 42 -51.33 9.06 -23.73
CA PRO A 42 -52.65 9.29 -23.12
C PRO A 42 -52.89 10.77 -22.92
N GLU A 43 -53.99 11.24 -23.56
CA GLU A 43 -54.67 12.46 -23.28
C GLU A 43 -55.59 12.33 -22.06
N HIS A 44 -55.82 13.47 -21.42
CA HIS A 44 -56.82 13.76 -20.40
C HIS A 44 -58.23 13.56 -20.93
N GLU A 45 -59.18 13.16 -20.06
CA GLU A 45 -60.51 13.78 -19.98
C GLU A 45 -61.23 13.42 -18.68
N ASP A 46 -61.85 14.44 -18.11
CA ASP A 46 -62.80 14.47 -17.00
C ASP A 46 -64.08 13.73 -17.29
N SER A 47 -64.75 13.14 -16.30
CA SER A 47 -66.17 13.34 -16.06
C SER A 47 -66.69 12.67 -14.77
N GLU A 48 -67.52 13.40 -14.15
CA GLU A 48 -68.31 13.25 -12.92
C GLU A 48 -69.28 12.04 -12.85
N GLN A 49 -69.59 11.75 -11.59
CA GLN A 49 -70.88 11.33 -11.03
C GLN A 49 -71.05 9.88 -10.53
N ASN A 50 -71.42 9.92 -9.27
CA ASN A 50 -72.42 9.13 -8.50
C ASN A 50 -71.93 8.06 -7.53
N SER A 51 -72.14 8.46 -6.28
CA SER A 51 -72.26 7.63 -5.06
C SER A 51 -73.53 6.69 -5.12
N PRO A 52 -73.89 5.86 -4.10
CA PRO A 52 -73.34 5.73 -2.75
C PRO A 52 -73.31 4.25 -2.20
N SER A 53 -72.67 4.03 -1.09
CA SER A 53 -73.25 3.40 0.13
C SER A 53 -72.20 2.70 1.01
N ASP A 54 -72.23 3.14 2.26
CA ASP A 54 -72.14 2.48 3.56
C ASP A 54 -70.82 1.83 4.02
N SER A 55 -70.08 2.62 4.82
CA SER A 55 -69.79 2.50 6.25
C SER A 55 -68.91 1.34 6.78
N PRO A 56 -68.20 1.50 7.93
CA PRO A 56 -67.92 2.67 8.71
C PRO A 56 -66.44 2.84 9.16
N SER A 57 -66.03 4.09 9.36
CA SER A 57 -65.24 4.66 10.44
C SER A 57 -64.20 3.86 11.20
N ASP A 58 -62.96 4.26 10.95
CA ASP A 58 -61.94 4.36 11.99
C ASP A 58 -61.21 5.70 11.93
N LYS A 59 -61.98 6.76 12.25
CA LYS A 59 -61.46 8.03 12.71
C LYS A 59 -61.86 8.12 14.17
N GLU A 60 -60.97 7.81 15.05
CA GLU A 60 -60.91 8.25 16.45
C GLU A 60 -59.73 7.51 17.13
N ARG A 61 -58.61 8.22 17.25
CA ARG A 61 -57.71 8.24 18.38
C ARG A 61 -56.36 8.91 18.05
N VAL A 62 -56.43 10.18 17.74
CA VAL A 62 -55.30 11.11 17.94
C VAL A 62 -55.89 12.36 18.62
N SER A 63 -56.20 12.24 19.87
CA SER A 63 -56.33 13.33 20.81
C SER A 63 -56.47 12.70 22.20
N ASP A 64 -55.34 12.64 22.90
CA ASP A 64 -55.24 12.67 24.34
C ASP A 64 -53.79 12.27 24.76
N TYR A 65 -52.87 13.18 24.55
CA TYR A 65 -51.63 13.24 25.29
C TYR A 65 -51.38 14.69 25.70
N SER A 66 -52.33 15.21 26.50
CA SER A 66 -52.09 16.38 27.33
C SER A 66 -52.68 16.08 28.70
N GLN A 67 -51.81 16.23 29.69
CA GLN A 67 -52.08 16.16 31.14
C GLN A 67 -52.15 14.77 31.76
N ASN A 68 -50.95 14.28 32.21
CA ASN A 68 -50.77 13.78 33.53
C ASN A 68 -49.34 14.12 33.94
N ASN A 69 -49.13 15.29 34.47
CA ASN A 69 -47.98 15.69 35.28
C ASN A 69 -48.19 15.17 36.70
N ASP A 70 -47.80 13.93 36.94
CA ASP A 70 -47.39 13.40 38.23
C ASP A 70 -46.23 12.42 37.94
N GLU A 71 -45.09 12.95 37.45
CA GLU A 71 -43.84 12.19 37.42
C GLU A 71 -43.12 12.44 38.75
N GLU A 72 -43.03 11.38 39.60
CA GLU A 72 -42.01 11.30 40.65
C GLU A 72 -40.66 11.73 40.10
N PRO A 73 -39.81 12.46 40.82
CA PRO A 73 -38.49 12.89 40.33
C PRO A 73 -37.69 11.64 39.98
N LEU A 74 -37.36 11.49 38.67
CA LEU A 74 -36.58 10.38 38.17
C LEU A 74 -35.21 10.40 38.84
N SER A 75 -34.98 9.51 39.81
CA SER A 75 -33.65 9.35 40.43
C SER A 75 -32.79 8.63 39.44
N ILE A 76 -31.88 9.36 38.79
CA ILE A 76 -30.85 8.80 37.91
C ILE A 76 -29.79 8.15 38.84
N PRO A 77 -29.49 6.84 38.69
CA PRO A 77 -28.46 6.19 39.47
C PRO A 77 -27.06 6.73 39.17
N ASP A 78 -26.19 6.72 40.15
CA ASP A 78 -24.80 7.15 40.05
C ASP A 78 -23.94 6.28 39.08
N GLU A 79 -24.38 5.04 38.83
CA GLU A 79 -23.75 4.13 37.86
C GLU A 79 -24.75 3.74 36.77
N LEU A 80 -24.32 3.93 35.50
CA LEU A 80 -25.15 3.57 34.35
C LEU A 80 -24.32 2.84 33.29
N PRO A 81 -24.95 1.91 32.54
CA PRO A 81 -24.37 1.31 31.35
C PRO A 81 -24.22 2.33 30.22
N ILE A 82 -23.09 2.25 29.48
CA ILE A 82 -22.75 3.19 28.42
C ILE A 82 -22.82 2.47 27.07
N LEU A 83 -23.62 3.03 26.17
CA LEU A 83 -23.75 2.59 24.79
C LEU A 83 -23.04 3.58 23.84
N PRO A 84 -21.85 3.24 23.29
CA PRO A 84 -21.17 4.05 22.30
C PRO A 84 -21.93 4.09 20.98
N LEU A 85 -22.07 5.27 20.38
CA LEU A 85 -22.71 5.53 19.09
C LEU A 85 -21.63 5.92 18.05
N LYS A 86 -21.69 5.37 16.85
CA LYS A 86 -20.61 5.56 15.84
C LYS A 86 -20.59 6.94 15.18
N ASP A 87 -21.77 7.46 14.81
CA ASP A 87 -21.90 8.62 13.92
C ASP A 87 -23.04 9.55 14.31
N THR A 88 -23.56 9.39 15.52
CA THR A 88 -24.69 10.21 15.99
C THR A 88 -24.53 10.64 17.43
N VAL A 89 -25.11 11.80 17.75
CA VAL A 89 -25.22 12.33 19.11
C VAL A 89 -26.70 12.41 19.43
N ILE A 90 -27.09 11.89 20.60
CA ILE A 90 -28.45 12.01 21.10
C ILE A 90 -28.52 13.19 22.06
N TYR A 91 -29.46 14.09 21.82
CA TYR A 91 -29.68 15.25 22.66
C TYR A 91 -30.80 15.01 23.70
N PRO A 92 -30.82 15.74 24.83
CA PRO A 92 -31.96 15.81 25.70
C PRO A 92 -33.23 16.15 24.91
N PHE A 93 -34.39 15.63 25.33
CA PHE A 93 -35.70 15.74 24.67
C PHE A 93 -35.82 15.07 23.29
N ALA A 94 -34.72 14.61 22.66
CA ALA A 94 -34.78 13.95 21.37
C ALA A 94 -35.37 12.55 21.50
N VAL A 95 -36.26 12.20 20.56
CA VAL A 95 -36.75 10.82 20.41
C VAL A 95 -36.27 10.29 19.07
N GLN A 96 -35.40 9.29 19.09
CA GLN A 96 -34.80 8.76 17.85
C GLN A 96 -34.77 7.23 17.84
N PRO A 97 -34.98 6.59 16.67
CA PRO A 97 -34.71 5.17 16.49
C PRO A 97 -33.20 4.94 16.32
N LEU A 98 -32.67 3.91 16.97
CA LEU A 98 -31.27 3.48 16.86
C LEU A 98 -31.21 2.00 16.50
N GLY A 99 -30.40 1.64 15.52
CA GLY A 99 -30.08 0.27 15.16
C GLY A 99 -28.87 -0.24 15.94
N VAL A 100 -29.00 -1.39 16.57
CA VAL A 100 -27.94 -2.00 17.37
C VAL A 100 -27.64 -3.41 16.86
N GLY A 101 -26.42 -3.61 16.35
CA GLY A 101 -25.99 -4.86 15.73
C GLY A 101 -24.81 -5.54 16.45
N GLN A 102 -24.06 -4.82 17.30
CA GLN A 102 -22.92 -5.39 18.01
C GLN A 102 -23.36 -6.27 19.18
N GLU A 103 -22.78 -7.45 19.32
CA GLU A 103 -23.15 -8.44 20.35
C GLU A 103 -23.06 -7.87 21.78
N ARG A 104 -22.03 -7.08 22.10
CA ARG A 104 -21.87 -6.43 23.41
C ARG A 104 -22.97 -5.39 23.68
N SER A 105 -23.37 -4.66 22.63
CA SER A 105 -24.44 -3.64 22.74
C SER A 105 -25.81 -4.30 22.85
N ILE A 106 -26.05 -5.43 22.20
CA ILE A 106 -27.26 -6.23 22.32
C ILE A 106 -27.41 -6.75 23.74
N ARG A 107 -26.33 -7.29 24.34
CA ARG A 107 -26.32 -7.76 25.73
C ARG A 107 -26.63 -6.62 26.74
N LEU A 108 -26.03 -5.45 26.49
CA LEU A 108 -26.27 -4.27 27.29
C LEU A 108 -27.77 -3.90 27.25
N ILE A 109 -28.36 -3.84 26.06
CA ILE A 109 -29.78 -3.46 25.90
C ILE A 109 -30.71 -4.50 26.53
N ASP A 110 -30.44 -5.80 26.34
CA ASP A 110 -31.24 -6.86 26.96
C ASP A 110 -31.23 -6.78 28.51
N GLU A 111 -30.12 -6.34 29.10
CA GLU A 111 -30.00 -6.16 30.57
C GLU A 111 -30.68 -4.87 31.04
N VAL A 112 -30.45 -3.77 30.34
CA VAL A 112 -31.11 -2.46 30.59
C VAL A 112 -32.63 -2.59 30.51
N MET A 113 -33.15 -3.38 29.57
CA MET A 113 -34.59 -3.61 29.41
C MET A 113 -35.23 -4.41 30.56
N ARG A 114 -34.43 -5.18 31.29
CA ARG A 114 -34.85 -5.90 32.51
C ARG A 114 -34.81 -5.02 33.77
N GLY A 115 -34.03 -3.94 33.73
CA GLY A 115 -33.84 -2.98 34.82
C GLY A 115 -34.68 -1.71 34.69
N ASN A 116 -34.06 -0.57 34.97
CA ASN A 116 -34.66 0.77 34.99
C ASN A 116 -34.85 1.39 33.60
N ARG A 117 -34.45 0.73 32.52
CA ARG A 117 -34.42 1.16 31.10
C ARG A 117 -33.61 2.43 30.82
N LEU A 118 -32.70 2.78 31.75
CA LEU A 118 -31.81 3.94 31.58
C LEU A 118 -30.45 3.48 31.01
N VAL A 119 -29.94 4.21 30.05
CA VAL A 119 -28.65 4.00 29.39
C VAL A 119 -28.02 5.33 29.05
N VAL A 120 -26.71 5.46 29.15
CA VAL A 120 -25.99 6.63 28.66
C VAL A 120 -25.61 6.39 27.21
N LEU A 121 -26.04 7.30 26.34
CA LEU A 121 -25.68 7.32 24.92
C LEU A 121 -24.57 8.36 24.73
N VAL A 122 -23.47 7.94 24.15
CA VAL A 122 -22.29 8.78 23.94
C VAL A 122 -21.68 8.51 22.56
N ALA A 123 -21.28 9.54 21.87
CA ALA A 123 -20.63 9.40 20.56
C ALA A 123 -19.19 8.87 20.68
N GLN A 124 -18.76 8.09 19.72
CA GLN A 124 -17.35 7.70 19.53
C GLN A 124 -16.59 8.84 18.87
N LYS A 125 -15.30 8.99 19.20
CA LYS A 125 -14.41 9.99 18.56
C LYS A 125 -14.10 9.69 17.10
N SER A 126 -14.17 8.41 16.69
CA SER A 126 -14.02 7.99 15.29
C SER A 126 -15.00 6.86 14.97
N ALA A 127 -15.65 6.95 13.82
CA ALA A 127 -16.60 5.96 13.32
C ALA A 127 -15.92 4.63 12.89
N ASP A 128 -14.61 4.65 12.63
CA ASP A 128 -13.83 3.49 12.15
C ASP A 128 -13.54 2.45 13.25
N ILE A 129 -13.77 2.80 14.51
CA ILE A 129 -13.50 1.91 15.65
C ILE A 129 -14.67 0.93 15.78
N GLU A 130 -14.43 -0.36 15.58
CA GLU A 130 -15.46 -1.38 15.72
C GLU A 130 -15.87 -1.63 17.19
N GLN A 131 -14.90 -1.62 18.10
CA GLN A 131 -15.15 -1.82 19.54
C GLN A 131 -14.53 -0.67 20.34
N ALA A 132 -15.29 0.40 20.52
CA ALA A 132 -14.83 1.54 21.30
C ALA A 132 -14.55 1.17 22.76
N GLY A 133 -13.37 1.51 23.25
CA GLY A 133 -12.97 1.46 24.66
C GLY A 133 -13.27 2.78 25.39
N GLN A 134 -12.73 2.91 26.58
CA GLN A 134 -12.94 4.10 27.45
C GLN A 134 -12.33 5.38 26.83
N GLU A 135 -11.20 5.27 26.11
CA GLU A 135 -10.51 6.44 25.50
C GLU A 135 -11.12 6.87 24.17
N ASP A 136 -11.92 5.99 23.55
CA ASP A 136 -12.46 6.18 22.21
C ASP A 136 -13.80 6.92 22.16
N ILE A 137 -14.36 7.24 23.34
CA ILE A 137 -15.64 7.95 23.47
C ILE A 137 -15.43 9.35 24.02
N PHE A 138 -16.44 10.21 23.80
CA PHE A 138 -16.46 11.54 24.42
C PHE A 138 -16.80 11.47 25.89
N LYS A 139 -16.48 12.51 26.65
CA LYS A 139 -16.73 12.56 28.10
C LYS A 139 -18.16 12.96 28.47
N ILE A 140 -18.85 13.65 27.58
CA ILE A 140 -20.22 14.10 27.81
C ILE A 140 -21.15 13.31 26.88
N GLY A 141 -22.14 12.69 27.50
CA GLY A 141 -23.20 11.94 26.86
C GLY A 141 -24.57 12.37 27.35
N THR A 142 -25.60 11.64 26.92
CA THR A 142 -26.99 11.86 27.32
C THR A 142 -27.55 10.60 27.96
N VAL A 143 -28.02 10.71 29.20
CA VAL A 143 -28.86 9.68 29.80
C VAL A 143 -30.16 9.61 29.03
N SER A 144 -30.50 8.41 28.59
CA SER A 144 -31.66 8.18 27.75
C SER A 144 -32.47 7.01 28.28
N ARG A 145 -33.79 7.08 28.09
CA ARG A 145 -34.70 5.99 28.41
C ARG A 145 -35.00 5.20 27.14
N ILE A 146 -34.90 3.88 27.18
CA ILE A 146 -35.36 3.02 26.10
C ILE A 146 -36.89 2.89 26.19
N ALA A 147 -37.60 3.55 25.28
CA ALA A 147 -39.04 3.55 25.22
C ALA A 147 -39.60 2.25 24.61
N ARG A 148 -38.97 1.76 23.52
CA ARG A 148 -39.41 0.57 22.81
C ARG A 148 -38.22 -0.18 22.21
N MET A 149 -38.29 -1.51 22.19
CA MET A 149 -37.33 -2.38 21.54
C MET A 149 -38.03 -3.29 20.55
N ILE A 150 -37.49 -3.43 19.34
CA ILE A 150 -37.99 -4.30 18.28
C ILE A 150 -36.81 -5.15 17.81
N ARG A 151 -36.97 -6.48 17.81
CA ARG A 151 -35.97 -7.39 17.24
C ARG A 151 -36.24 -7.60 15.76
N MET A 152 -35.24 -7.40 14.94
CA MET A 152 -35.30 -7.57 13.49
C MET A 152 -34.93 -9.01 13.10
N PRO A 153 -35.36 -9.49 11.92
CA PRO A 153 -35.06 -10.86 11.45
C PRO A 153 -33.57 -11.13 11.22
N ASP A 154 -32.77 -10.09 11.01
CA ASP A 154 -31.31 -10.14 10.79
C ASP A 154 -30.49 -10.19 12.08
N SER A 155 -31.12 -10.50 13.22
CA SER A 155 -30.51 -10.51 14.55
C SER A 155 -30.07 -9.15 15.09
N THR A 156 -30.37 -8.04 14.41
CA THR A 156 -30.20 -6.68 14.93
C THR A 156 -31.37 -6.28 15.81
N ILE A 157 -31.14 -5.31 16.71
CA ILE A 157 -32.19 -4.74 17.56
C ILE A 157 -32.38 -3.28 17.16
N GLN A 158 -33.61 -2.87 16.92
CA GLN A 158 -33.98 -1.48 16.78
C GLN A 158 -34.59 -1.00 18.11
N ILE A 159 -34.03 0.05 18.69
CA ILE A 159 -34.53 0.68 19.91
C ILE A 159 -35.02 2.09 19.61
N ILE A 160 -36.08 2.51 20.29
CA ILE A 160 -36.50 3.91 20.31
C ILE A 160 -36.04 4.46 21.66
N VAL A 161 -35.17 5.46 21.60
CA VAL A 161 -34.60 6.11 22.77
C VAL A 161 -35.13 7.51 22.93
N GLN A 162 -35.36 7.93 24.17
CA GLN A 162 -35.72 9.27 24.56
C GLN A 162 -34.59 9.84 25.42
N GLY A 163 -33.92 10.89 24.93
CA GLY A 163 -32.92 11.62 25.72
C GLY A 163 -33.54 12.38 26.88
N LEU A 164 -32.96 12.23 28.07
CA LEU A 164 -33.46 12.88 29.31
C LEU A 164 -32.54 14.04 29.69
N GLU A 165 -31.34 13.78 30.14
CA GLU A 165 -30.42 14.80 30.65
C GLU A 165 -28.96 14.54 30.19
N ARG A 166 -28.18 15.63 30.18
CA ARG A 166 -26.71 15.54 29.92
C ARG A 166 -26.02 14.97 31.17
N VAL A 167 -25.01 14.14 30.91
CA VAL A 167 -24.16 13.61 31.96
C VAL A 167 -22.69 13.67 31.54
N GLU A 168 -21.85 13.87 32.53
CA GLU A 168 -20.42 13.68 32.44
C GLU A 168 -20.07 12.27 32.91
N ILE A 169 -19.33 11.56 32.07
CA ILE A 169 -18.87 10.20 32.32
C ILE A 169 -17.57 10.27 33.14
N GLY A 170 -17.61 9.70 34.34
CA GLY A 170 -16.48 9.64 35.25
C GLY A 170 -15.66 8.36 35.14
N GLU A 171 -15.32 7.76 36.30
CA GLU A 171 -14.55 6.54 36.35
C GLU A 171 -15.38 5.33 35.91
N PHE A 172 -14.76 4.47 35.10
CA PHE A 172 -15.39 3.26 34.59
C PHE A 172 -15.28 2.16 35.65
N THR A 173 -16.39 1.56 35.99
CA THR A 173 -16.48 0.46 36.96
C THR A 173 -16.42 -0.90 36.27
N GLN A 174 -16.77 -0.99 35.00
CA GLN A 174 -16.74 -2.21 34.19
C GLN A 174 -16.41 -1.95 32.72
N ASP A 175 -15.55 -2.83 32.16
CA ASP A 175 -15.21 -2.84 30.72
C ASP A 175 -15.90 -3.98 29.95
N LYS A 176 -16.15 -5.10 30.61
CA LYS A 176 -16.72 -6.31 29.98
C LYS A 176 -17.85 -6.87 30.86
N PRO A 177 -18.96 -7.34 30.23
CA PRO A 177 -19.22 -7.52 28.81
C PRO A 177 -19.56 -6.22 28.04
N TYR A 178 -19.89 -5.14 28.71
CA TYR A 178 -20.12 -3.78 28.15
C TYR A 178 -19.62 -2.73 29.16
N LEU A 179 -19.55 -1.50 28.74
CA LEU A 179 -19.03 -0.39 29.53
C LEU A 179 -20.06 0.05 30.56
N VAL A 180 -19.63 0.22 31.81
CA VAL A 180 -20.38 0.83 32.91
C VAL A 180 -19.48 1.87 33.57
N ALA A 181 -20.01 3.03 33.90
CA ALA A 181 -19.26 4.09 34.55
C ALA A 181 -20.11 4.86 35.56
N HIS A 182 -19.44 5.52 36.48
CA HIS A 182 -20.06 6.56 37.29
C HIS A 182 -20.41 7.75 36.42
N VAL A 183 -21.61 8.29 36.60
CA VAL A 183 -22.12 9.43 35.85
C VAL A 183 -22.53 10.54 36.78
N ALA A 184 -22.16 11.76 36.42
CA ALA A 184 -22.56 12.96 37.11
C ALA A 184 -23.51 13.77 36.24
N LEU A 185 -24.66 14.18 36.76
CA LEU A 185 -25.57 15.07 36.09
C LEU A 185 -24.87 16.40 35.77
N LYS A 186 -24.94 16.85 34.51
CA LYS A 186 -24.38 18.11 34.07
C LYS A 186 -25.50 18.94 33.44
N PRO A 187 -26.37 19.61 34.25
CA PRO A 187 -27.48 20.38 33.73
C PRO A 187 -26.98 21.59 32.93
N ASP A 188 -27.77 22.01 31.94
CA ASP A 188 -27.49 23.23 31.19
C ASP A 188 -27.71 24.47 32.08
N ILE A 189 -26.81 25.46 31.90
CA ILE A 189 -26.95 26.78 32.54
C ILE A 189 -27.96 27.57 31.69
N GLN A 190 -29.12 27.82 32.28
CA GLN A 190 -30.15 28.60 31.63
C GLN A 190 -29.97 30.09 31.98
N GLU A 191 -29.81 30.91 30.98
CA GLU A 191 -29.81 32.37 31.07
C GLU A 191 -31.15 32.90 30.54
N GLU A 192 -31.93 33.49 31.42
CA GLU A 192 -33.23 34.10 31.10
C GLU A 192 -33.08 35.62 30.94
N ASP A 193 -32.43 36.04 29.86
CA ASP A 193 -32.25 37.42 29.48
C ASP A 193 -32.88 37.74 28.10
N ASP A 194 -33.13 39.01 27.84
CA ASP A 194 -33.72 39.47 26.57
C ASP A 194 -32.85 39.10 25.36
N GLU A 195 -31.56 38.99 25.57
CA GLU A 195 -30.59 38.62 24.50
C GLU A 195 -30.72 37.15 24.10
N THR A 196 -30.85 36.23 25.09
CA THR A 196 -31.12 34.82 24.86
C THR A 196 -32.44 34.60 24.12
N GLU A 197 -33.50 35.35 24.49
CA GLU A 197 -34.77 35.26 23.81
C GLU A 197 -34.72 35.82 22.38
N ALA A 198 -33.92 36.86 22.13
CA ALA A 198 -33.71 37.38 20.78
C ALA A 198 -32.97 36.36 19.89
N ILE A 199 -31.92 35.70 20.41
CA ILE A 199 -31.16 34.67 19.67
C ILE A 199 -32.07 33.45 19.41
N LYS A 200 -32.87 33.00 20.38
CA LYS A 200 -33.86 31.94 20.24
C LYS A 200 -34.80 32.19 19.06
N ARG A 201 -35.36 33.41 18.95
CA ARG A 201 -36.23 33.80 17.85
C ARG A 201 -35.50 33.76 16.49
N ASN A 202 -34.27 34.22 16.45
CA ASN A 202 -33.43 34.12 15.24
C ASN A 202 -33.21 32.68 14.81
N VAL A 203 -32.85 31.79 15.73
CA VAL A 203 -32.65 30.36 15.47
C VAL A 203 -33.90 29.71 14.89
N VAL A 204 -35.07 29.97 15.50
CA VAL A 204 -36.37 29.48 15.00
C VAL A 204 -36.66 30.01 13.61
N SER A 205 -36.41 31.30 13.37
CA SER A 205 -36.61 31.95 12.06
C SER A 205 -35.71 31.36 10.97
N TYR A 206 -34.43 31.17 11.26
CA TYR A 206 -33.47 30.52 10.32
C TYR A 206 -33.87 29.09 10.02
N PHE A 207 -34.26 28.32 11.05
CA PHE A 207 -34.71 26.93 10.88
C PHE A 207 -35.98 26.88 10.00
N GLN A 208 -36.97 27.74 10.18
CA GLN A 208 -38.16 27.82 9.34
C GLN A 208 -37.82 28.10 7.87
N ARG A 209 -36.92 29.07 7.63
CA ARG A 209 -36.46 29.38 6.27
C ARG A 209 -35.71 28.20 5.65
N LEU A 210 -34.91 27.51 6.45
CA LEU A 210 -34.18 26.31 5.99
C LEU A 210 -35.14 25.18 5.63
N VAL A 211 -36.13 24.88 6.50
CA VAL A 211 -37.17 23.85 6.24
C VAL A 211 -37.98 24.15 4.98
N ALA A 212 -38.25 25.40 4.69
CA ALA A 212 -38.96 25.84 3.47
C ALA A 212 -38.10 25.60 2.18
N LEU A 213 -36.78 25.42 2.32
CA LEU A 213 -35.84 25.18 1.21
C LEU A 213 -35.45 23.71 1.05
N VAL A 214 -35.55 22.92 2.12
CA VAL A 214 -35.10 21.49 2.17
C VAL A 214 -36.31 20.56 2.26
N GLN A 215 -36.49 19.68 1.29
CA GLN A 215 -37.66 18.78 1.21
C GLN A 215 -37.68 17.62 2.22
N ASN A 216 -36.62 17.47 3.03
CA ASN A 216 -36.42 16.27 3.92
C ASN A 216 -36.88 16.45 5.37
N VAL A 217 -37.37 17.63 5.76
CA VAL A 217 -37.83 17.87 7.14
C VAL A 217 -39.37 17.94 7.12
N PRO A 218 -40.10 17.15 7.95
CA PRO A 218 -41.56 17.24 8.01
C PRO A 218 -42.02 18.65 8.43
N GLU A 219 -42.96 19.23 7.69
CA GLU A 219 -43.48 20.58 7.97
C GLU A 219 -44.01 20.75 9.39
N GLY A 220 -44.52 19.69 10.03
CA GLY A 220 -44.96 19.68 11.42
C GLY A 220 -43.88 19.97 12.44
N VAL A 221 -42.58 19.70 12.13
CA VAL A 221 -41.45 19.94 13.06
C VAL A 221 -41.15 21.43 13.20
N ALA A 222 -41.22 22.19 12.10
CA ALA A 222 -41.05 23.65 12.14
C ALA A 222 -42.15 24.33 12.95
N ALA A 223 -43.42 23.85 12.85
CA ALA A 223 -44.54 24.33 13.66
C ALA A 223 -44.40 23.95 15.14
N ALA A 224 -43.87 22.74 15.44
CA ALA A 224 -43.62 22.31 16.81
C ALA A 224 -42.52 23.14 17.48
N ALA A 225 -41.45 23.49 16.78
CA ALA A 225 -40.35 24.31 17.30
C ALA A 225 -40.79 25.74 17.67
N LEU A 226 -41.83 26.27 17.03
CA LEU A 226 -42.46 27.59 17.37
C LEU A 226 -43.18 27.58 18.71
N ASN A 227 -43.71 26.41 19.12
CA ASN A 227 -44.52 26.28 20.32
C ASN A 227 -43.70 25.95 21.56
N LEU A 228 -42.37 25.85 21.45
CA LEU A 228 -41.48 25.55 22.57
C LEU A 228 -41.17 26.87 23.32
N GLU A 229 -41.52 26.87 24.60
CA GLU A 229 -41.29 28.05 25.46
C GLU A 229 -39.84 28.14 25.95
N GLU A 230 -39.24 26.99 26.29
CA GLU A 230 -37.90 26.92 26.86
C GLU A 230 -36.81 26.97 25.78
N ALA A 231 -35.85 27.89 25.90
CA ALA A 231 -34.69 28.04 25.02
C ALA A 231 -33.86 26.73 24.89
N ARG A 232 -33.74 25.98 25.97
CA ARG A 232 -33.05 24.69 26.03
C ARG A 232 -33.71 23.66 25.10
N GLN A 233 -35.02 23.54 25.12
CA GLN A 233 -35.76 22.59 24.26
C GLN A 233 -35.62 22.97 22.78
N VAL A 234 -35.68 24.26 22.46
CA VAL A 234 -35.52 24.77 21.08
C VAL A 234 -34.18 24.35 20.51
N VAL A 235 -33.08 24.54 21.25
CA VAL A 235 -31.74 24.14 20.80
C VAL A 235 -31.71 22.68 20.43
N TYR A 236 -32.11 21.80 21.32
CA TYR A 236 -31.95 20.36 21.15
C TYR A 236 -32.91 19.76 20.12
N VAL A 237 -34.15 20.28 20.06
CA VAL A 237 -35.11 19.86 19.04
C VAL A 237 -34.61 20.24 17.65
N ILE A 238 -34.17 21.49 17.43
CA ILE A 238 -33.68 21.94 16.14
C ILE A 238 -32.39 21.17 15.77
N ALA A 239 -31.43 21.03 16.71
CA ALA A 239 -30.18 20.28 16.47
C ALA A 239 -30.39 18.82 16.10
N THR A 240 -31.51 18.21 16.50
CA THR A 240 -31.86 16.82 16.14
C THR A 240 -32.22 16.69 14.67
N PHE A 241 -32.83 17.71 14.05
CA PHE A 241 -33.29 17.63 12.65
C PHE A 241 -32.32 18.28 11.65
N VAL A 242 -31.31 19.00 12.11
CA VAL A 242 -30.32 19.64 11.26
C VAL A 242 -29.13 18.71 11.05
N GLN A 243 -28.69 18.55 9.80
CA GLN A 243 -27.54 17.75 9.45
C GLN A 243 -26.26 18.53 9.75
N MET A 244 -25.55 18.12 10.82
CA MET A 244 -24.27 18.68 11.23
C MET A 244 -23.24 17.55 11.30
N GLU A 245 -21.96 17.87 11.12
CA GLU A 245 -20.85 16.95 11.36
C GLU A 245 -20.82 16.49 12.82
N LEU A 246 -20.35 15.27 13.08
CA LEU A 246 -20.34 14.65 14.40
C LEU A 246 -19.65 15.52 15.47
N GLU A 247 -18.52 16.13 15.09
CA GLU A 247 -17.75 17.00 15.98
C GLU A 247 -18.53 18.24 16.41
N LEU A 248 -19.28 18.86 15.47
CA LEU A 248 -20.13 20.01 15.77
C LEU A 248 -21.33 19.62 16.63
N ARG A 249 -21.95 18.45 16.36
CA ARG A 249 -23.04 17.91 17.20
C ARG A 249 -22.58 17.68 18.63
N GLN A 250 -21.39 17.05 18.79
CA GLN A 250 -20.83 16.77 20.10
C GLN A 250 -20.44 18.07 20.82
N LYS A 251 -19.81 19.01 20.13
CA LYS A 251 -19.47 20.32 20.69
C LYS A 251 -20.69 21.06 21.20
N LEU A 252 -21.81 20.99 20.45
CA LEU A 252 -23.09 21.62 20.88
C LEU A 252 -23.63 20.96 22.16
N LEU A 253 -23.47 19.62 22.32
CA LEU A 253 -23.83 18.93 23.55
C LEU A 253 -22.90 19.33 24.72
N GLU A 254 -21.63 19.59 24.49
CA GLU A 254 -20.60 19.87 25.52
C GLU A 254 -20.68 21.29 26.10
N ILE A 255 -21.15 22.26 25.34
CA ILE A 255 -21.33 23.65 25.83
C ILE A 255 -22.29 23.65 27.01
N ASP A 256 -21.95 24.36 28.08
CA ASP A 256 -22.77 24.40 29.29
C ASP A 256 -23.85 25.48 29.26
N SER A 257 -23.60 26.67 28.66
CA SER A 257 -24.53 27.77 28.54
C SER A 257 -25.54 27.57 27.39
N VAL A 258 -26.83 27.69 27.65
CA VAL A 258 -27.89 27.59 26.63
C VAL A 258 -27.75 28.68 25.61
N ARG A 259 -27.40 29.88 26.04
CA ARG A 259 -27.12 31.03 25.16
C ARG A 259 -26.02 30.74 24.17
N ALA A 260 -24.87 30.23 24.65
CA ALA A 260 -23.75 29.88 23.78
C ALA A 260 -24.10 28.75 22.79
N LYS A 261 -24.98 27.81 23.17
CA LYS A 261 -25.55 26.81 22.26
C LYS A 261 -26.38 27.44 21.16
N LEU A 262 -27.26 28.36 21.52
CA LEU A 262 -28.11 29.11 20.56
C LEU A 262 -27.25 29.92 19.58
N GLU A 263 -26.20 30.58 20.06
CA GLU A 263 -25.29 31.36 19.22
C GLU A 263 -24.59 30.47 18.16
N ASN A 264 -24.06 29.31 18.62
CA ASN A 264 -23.41 28.34 17.72
C ASN A 264 -24.42 27.78 16.69
N LEU A 265 -25.63 27.42 17.16
CA LEU A 265 -26.67 26.88 16.28
C LEU A 265 -27.16 27.96 15.30
N SER A 266 -27.32 29.21 15.75
CA SER A 266 -27.68 30.36 14.92
C SER A 266 -26.67 30.61 13.80
N SER A 267 -25.38 30.60 14.14
CA SER A 267 -24.30 30.78 13.19
C SER A 267 -24.28 29.66 12.14
N PHE A 268 -24.48 28.42 12.56
CA PHE A 268 -24.52 27.25 11.66
C PHE A 268 -25.73 27.35 10.71
N LEU A 269 -26.95 27.63 11.24
CA LEU A 269 -28.15 27.74 10.44
C LEU A 269 -28.11 28.92 9.45
N ALA A 270 -27.48 30.04 9.83
CA ALA A 270 -27.27 31.17 8.95
C ALA A 270 -26.37 30.82 7.77
N HIS A 271 -25.29 30.07 8.02
CA HIS A 271 -24.36 29.60 6.99
C HIS A 271 -25.03 28.61 6.03
N GLU A 272 -25.73 27.61 6.56
CA GLU A 272 -26.48 26.65 5.75
C GLU A 272 -27.54 27.33 4.87
N LEU A 273 -28.26 28.30 5.44
CA LEU A 273 -29.25 29.05 4.70
C LEU A 273 -28.64 29.84 3.52
N GLU A 274 -27.45 30.44 3.73
CA GLU A 274 -26.73 31.17 2.68
C GLU A 274 -26.34 30.23 1.52
N ILE A 275 -25.88 29.02 1.85
CA ILE A 275 -25.51 27.98 0.85
C ILE A 275 -26.75 27.60 0.03
N PHE A 276 -27.88 27.30 0.67
CA PHE A 276 -29.11 26.91 -0.03
C PHE A 276 -29.72 28.06 -0.88
N GLU A 277 -29.69 29.29 -0.39
CA GLU A 277 -30.12 30.46 -1.14
C GLU A 277 -29.25 30.74 -2.36
N LEU A 278 -27.92 30.53 -2.23
CA LEU A 278 -26.97 30.63 -3.34
C LEU A 278 -27.23 29.52 -4.38
N GLY A 279 -27.46 28.29 -3.93
CA GLY A 279 -27.80 27.15 -4.79
C GLY A 279 -29.07 27.43 -5.62
N LYS A 280 -30.13 27.96 -4.99
CA LYS A 280 -31.38 28.34 -5.66
C LYS A 280 -31.16 29.46 -6.68
N LYS A 281 -30.28 30.42 -6.35
CA LYS A 281 -29.95 31.55 -7.25
C LYS A 281 -29.18 31.04 -8.48
N ILE A 282 -28.26 30.09 -8.31
CA ILE A 282 -27.54 29.43 -9.39
C ILE A 282 -28.52 28.67 -10.30
N GLN A 283 -29.46 27.93 -9.72
CA GLN A 283 -30.45 27.16 -10.46
C GLN A 283 -31.38 28.06 -11.29
N THR A 284 -31.79 29.19 -10.73
CA THR A 284 -32.63 30.20 -11.45
C THR A 284 -31.83 30.85 -12.59
N SER A 285 -30.55 31.19 -12.34
CA SER A 285 -29.65 31.72 -13.37
C SER A 285 -29.42 30.73 -14.49
N ALA A 286 -29.26 29.40 -14.16
CA ALA A 286 -29.11 28.35 -15.15
C ALA A 286 -30.37 28.17 -16.04
N GLN A 287 -31.58 28.33 -15.49
CA GLN A 287 -32.83 28.31 -16.25
C GLN A 287 -32.96 29.53 -17.19
N GLU A 288 -32.55 30.70 -16.76
CA GLU A 288 -32.50 31.90 -17.62
C GLU A 288 -31.47 31.77 -18.73
N GLU A 289 -30.33 31.11 -18.44
CA GLU A 289 -29.28 30.86 -19.41
C GLU A 289 -29.70 29.80 -20.45
N MET A 290 -30.45 28.76 -20.05
CA MET A 290 -31.06 27.82 -20.98
C MET A 290 -32.02 28.49 -21.98
N GLY A 291 -32.82 29.50 -21.54
CA GLY A 291 -33.67 30.28 -22.43
C GLY A 291 -32.86 31.13 -23.44
N LYS A 292 -31.70 31.66 -23.02
CA LYS A 292 -30.75 32.35 -23.92
C LYS A 292 -30.12 31.39 -24.92
N VAL A 293 -29.75 30.18 -24.50
CA VAL A 293 -29.14 29.12 -25.36
C VAL A 293 -30.12 28.70 -26.48
N GLN A 294 -31.40 28.52 -26.18
CA GLN A 294 -32.41 28.20 -27.21
C GLN A 294 -32.55 29.32 -28.26
N ARG A 295 -32.52 30.57 -27.84
CA ARG A 295 -32.58 31.72 -28.76
C ARG A 295 -31.30 31.84 -29.59
N GLU A 296 -30.13 31.58 -28.96
CA GLU A 296 -28.84 31.55 -29.63
C GLU A 296 -28.75 30.40 -30.64
N TYR A 297 -29.32 29.24 -30.34
CA TYR A 297 -29.42 28.11 -31.27
C TYR A 297 -30.22 28.51 -32.53
N LEU A 298 -31.35 29.16 -32.39
CA LEU A 298 -32.16 29.57 -33.53
C LEU A 298 -31.46 30.62 -34.40
N LEU A 299 -30.73 31.57 -33.79
CA LEU A 299 -29.90 32.53 -34.49
C LEU A 299 -28.71 31.88 -35.18
N ARG A 300 -28.07 30.85 -34.57
CA ARG A 300 -27.00 30.07 -35.21
C ARG A 300 -27.49 29.28 -36.42
N GLU A 301 -28.67 28.69 -36.33
CA GLU A 301 -29.26 27.98 -37.50
C GLU A 301 -29.54 28.94 -38.65
N GLN A 302 -30.03 30.14 -38.40
CA GLN A 302 -30.20 31.18 -39.40
C GLN A 302 -28.85 31.66 -39.97
N LEU A 303 -27.83 31.79 -39.14
CA LEU A 303 -26.47 32.15 -39.55
C LEU A 303 -25.83 31.04 -40.42
N LYS A 304 -26.03 29.74 -40.07
CA LYS A 304 -25.60 28.59 -40.85
C LYS A 304 -26.25 28.55 -42.26
N ALA A 305 -27.56 28.89 -42.34
CA ALA A 305 -28.25 28.96 -43.61
C ALA A 305 -27.69 30.06 -44.49
N ILE A 306 -27.38 31.23 -43.92
CA ILE A 306 -26.77 32.36 -44.64
C ILE A 306 -25.31 32.03 -45.04
N GLN A 307 -24.53 31.41 -44.20
CA GLN A 307 -23.16 31.01 -44.50
C GLN A 307 -23.10 29.96 -45.62
N ARG A 308 -24.07 29.00 -45.66
CA ARG A 308 -24.21 28.05 -46.77
C ARG A 308 -24.51 28.74 -48.12
N GLU A 309 -25.34 29.80 -48.09
CA GLU A 309 -25.61 30.57 -49.30
C GLU A 309 -24.44 31.43 -49.73
N LEU A 310 -23.56 31.88 -48.81
CA LEU A 310 -22.36 32.67 -49.09
C LEU A 310 -21.14 31.80 -49.46
N GLY A 311 -21.20 30.45 -49.32
CA GLY A 311 -20.09 29.55 -49.61
C GLY A 311 -18.95 29.62 -48.58
N GLU A 312 -19.18 30.21 -47.41
CA GLU A 312 -18.19 30.22 -46.32
C GLU A 312 -18.17 28.86 -45.60
N GLU A 313 -17.01 28.25 -45.45
CA GLU A 313 -16.83 27.03 -44.62
C GLU A 313 -17.28 27.31 -43.17
N SER A 314 -18.26 26.57 -42.67
CA SER A 314 -18.62 26.67 -41.28
C SER A 314 -17.45 26.20 -40.37
N GLU A 315 -17.29 26.78 -39.20
CA GLU A 315 -16.28 26.33 -38.20
C GLU A 315 -16.34 24.82 -37.95
N GLU A 316 -17.54 24.24 -38.07
CA GLU A 316 -17.74 22.80 -37.95
C GLU A 316 -17.10 22.04 -39.12
N GLN A 317 -17.27 22.52 -40.35
CA GLN A 317 -16.67 21.90 -41.52
C GLN A 317 -15.14 22.03 -41.51
N ALA A 318 -14.61 23.18 -41.08
CA ALA A 318 -13.18 23.38 -40.89
C ALA A 318 -12.61 22.38 -39.84
N THR A 319 -13.33 22.16 -38.73
CA THR A 319 -12.93 21.17 -37.70
C THR A 319 -12.93 19.75 -38.29
N ILE A 320 -13.96 19.37 -39.04
CA ILE A 320 -14.05 18.06 -39.70
C ILE A 320 -12.91 17.85 -40.69
N ASN A 321 -12.62 18.88 -41.52
CA ASN A 321 -11.53 18.85 -42.48
C ASN A 321 -10.15 18.73 -41.77
N GLU A 322 -9.98 19.42 -40.63
CA GLU A 322 -8.78 19.31 -39.81
C GLU A 322 -8.62 17.88 -39.22
N LEU A 323 -9.70 17.29 -38.68
CA LEU A 323 -9.69 15.92 -38.16
C LEU A 323 -9.36 14.91 -39.28
N ARG A 324 -9.95 15.06 -40.47
CA ARG A 324 -9.67 14.21 -41.61
C ARG A 324 -8.19 14.26 -41.97
N ARG A 325 -7.61 15.47 -42.07
CA ARG A 325 -6.18 15.64 -42.34
C ARG A 325 -5.32 14.95 -41.26
N LYS A 326 -5.67 15.09 -39.96
CA LYS A 326 -4.95 14.44 -38.86
C LYS A 326 -5.04 12.91 -38.95
N ILE A 327 -6.20 12.36 -39.35
CA ILE A 327 -6.37 10.91 -39.57
C ILE A 327 -5.43 10.43 -40.70
N ASP A 328 -5.37 11.15 -41.84
CA ASP A 328 -4.52 10.77 -42.94
C ASP A 328 -3.02 10.88 -42.60
N GLU A 329 -2.62 11.89 -41.83
CA GLU A 329 -1.24 12.12 -41.38
C GLU A 329 -0.79 11.06 -40.33
N ALA A 330 -1.72 10.51 -39.51
CA ALA A 330 -1.41 9.59 -38.45
C ALA A 330 -0.95 8.20 -38.90
N LYS A 331 -1.21 7.81 -40.17
CA LYS A 331 -0.87 6.48 -40.73
C LYS A 331 -1.29 5.33 -39.84
N MET A 332 -2.55 5.31 -39.49
CA MET A 332 -3.17 4.32 -38.61
C MET A 332 -3.17 2.91 -39.22
N SER A 333 -3.39 1.88 -38.38
CA SER A 333 -3.69 0.54 -38.88
C SER A 333 -5.03 0.53 -39.66
N ASP A 334 -5.24 -0.46 -40.53
CA ASP A 334 -6.47 -0.57 -41.35
C ASP A 334 -7.73 -0.63 -40.49
N GLU A 335 -7.67 -1.30 -39.34
CA GLU A 335 -8.77 -1.37 -38.36
C GLU A 335 -9.06 0.01 -37.74
N ALA A 336 -8.02 0.68 -37.23
CA ALA A 336 -8.15 2.01 -36.62
C ALA A 336 -8.63 3.05 -37.63
N LEU A 337 -8.13 3.00 -38.88
CA LEU A 337 -8.54 3.90 -39.96
C LEU A 337 -10.03 3.72 -40.32
N LYS A 338 -10.50 2.47 -40.38
CA LYS A 338 -11.93 2.19 -40.59
C LYS A 338 -12.81 2.73 -39.47
N GLU A 339 -12.39 2.53 -38.23
CA GLU A 339 -13.14 3.04 -37.07
C GLU A 339 -13.10 4.57 -36.99
N ALA A 340 -11.94 5.19 -37.22
CA ALA A 340 -11.80 6.65 -37.27
C ALA A 340 -12.69 7.29 -38.34
N ASN A 341 -12.73 6.72 -39.56
CA ASN A 341 -13.59 7.21 -40.65
C ASN A 341 -15.08 6.96 -40.36
N ARG A 342 -15.43 5.85 -39.71
CA ARG A 342 -16.80 5.57 -39.28
C ARG A 342 -17.30 6.61 -38.27
N GLU A 343 -16.51 6.90 -37.25
CA GLU A 343 -16.86 7.89 -36.24
C GLU A 343 -16.80 9.32 -36.78
N LEU A 344 -15.90 9.61 -37.72
CA LEU A 344 -15.88 10.90 -38.44
C LEU A 344 -17.16 11.11 -39.25
N SER A 345 -17.62 10.09 -39.97
CA SER A 345 -18.88 10.15 -40.74
C SER A 345 -20.12 10.28 -39.83
N ARG A 346 -20.03 9.76 -38.59
CA ARG A 346 -21.05 9.95 -37.56
C ARG A 346 -21.04 11.39 -37.03
N LEU A 347 -19.83 11.94 -36.79
CA LEU A 347 -19.65 13.31 -36.32
C LEU A 347 -20.18 14.33 -37.36
N GLU A 348 -19.97 14.08 -38.66
CA GLU A 348 -20.47 14.95 -39.75
C GLU A 348 -21.99 15.07 -39.77
N LYS A 349 -22.73 14.04 -39.33
CA LYS A 349 -24.18 14.01 -39.33
C LYS A 349 -24.80 14.46 -38.02
N MET A 350 -23.96 14.69 -36.98
CA MET A 350 -24.44 14.99 -35.61
C MET A 350 -24.44 16.49 -35.34
N PRO A 351 -25.48 17.04 -34.68
CA PRO A 351 -25.48 18.43 -34.24
C PRO A 351 -24.36 18.71 -33.23
N SER A 352 -23.65 19.82 -33.40
CA SER A 352 -22.53 20.23 -32.52
C SER A 352 -22.93 20.47 -31.06
N ALA A 353 -24.22 20.75 -30.82
CA ALA A 353 -24.78 20.92 -29.48
C ALA A 353 -25.04 19.59 -28.75
N SER A 354 -24.92 18.44 -29.42
CA SER A 354 -25.07 17.13 -28.78
C SER A 354 -23.89 16.84 -27.82
N PRO A 355 -24.15 16.36 -26.59
CA PRO A 355 -23.08 15.91 -25.68
C PRO A 355 -22.19 14.82 -26.30
N GLU A 356 -22.74 13.96 -27.15
CA GLU A 356 -21.97 12.92 -27.85
C GLU A 356 -20.97 13.48 -28.85
N TYR A 357 -21.23 14.67 -29.41
CA TYR A 357 -20.31 15.33 -30.36
C TYR A 357 -18.92 15.53 -29.78
N SER A 358 -18.85 16.04 -28.55
CA SER A 358 -17.57 16.26 -27.86
C SER A 358 -16.85 14.96 -27.54
N ILE A 359 -17.59 13.89 -27.19
CA ILE A 359 -17.03 12.56 -26.91
C ILE A 359 -16.41 11.95 -28.16
N ILE A 360 -17.14 11.95 -29.28
CA ILE A 360 -16.69 11.41 -30.56
C ILE A 360 -15.49 12.22 -31.08
N ARG A 361 -15.57 13.55 -31.03
CA ARG A 361 -14.46 14.43 -31.41
C ARG A 361 -13.19 14.09 -30.60
N THR A 362 -13.28 14.03 -29.27
CA THR A 362 -12.15 13.69 -28.39
C THR A 362 -11.59 12.31 -28.69
N TYR A 363 -12.44 11.35 -29.02
CA TYR A 363 -12.03 10.00 -29.42
C TYR A 363 -11.24 10.00 -30.73
N ILE A 364 -11.72 10.71 -31.77
CA ILE A 364 -11.02 10.83 -33.07
C ILE A 364 -9.68 11.58 -32.87
N GLU A 365 -9.67 12.67 -32.09
CA GLU A 365 -8.45 13.39 -31.73
C GLU A 365 -7.44 12.49 -30.99
N LEU A 366 -7.91 11.61 -30.11
CA LEU A 366 -7.08 10.64 -29.44
C LEU A 366 -6.47 9.65 -30.45
N LEU A 367 -7.29 9.02 -31.31
CA LEU A 367 -6.83 8.08 -32.34
C LEU A 367 -5.79 8.74 -33.27
N ALA A 368 -6.04 9.97 -33.72
CA ALA A 368 -5.14 10.73 -34.58
C ALA A 368 -3.84 11.16 -33.89
N SER A 369 -3.87 11.32 -32.54
CA SER A 369 -2.68 11.72 -31.77
C SER A 369 -1.76 10.57 -31.39
N LEU A 370 -2.19 9.31 -31.59
CA LEU A 370 -1.37 8.15 -31.25
C LEU A 370 -0.27 7.93 -32.30
N PRO A 371 0.91 7.48 -31.87
CA PRO A 371 2.04 7.26 -32.76
C PRO A 371 1.98 5.88 -33.45
N TRP A 372 1.06 5.68 -34.41
CA TRP A 372 0.85 4.38 -35.09
C TRP A 372 2.08 3.85 -35.81
N SER A 373 2.87 4.77 -36.46
CA SER A 373 4.02 4.40 -37.26
C SER A 373 5.25 5.27 -37.00
N LYS A 374 5.18 6.19 -36.05
CA LYS A 374 6.26 7.12 -35.73
C LYS A 374 7.35 6.42 -34.91
N SER A 375 8.48 6.05 -35.53
CA SER A 375 9.66 5.50 -34.84
C SER A 375 10.73 6.55 -34.65
N THR A 376 11.56 6.38 -33.59
CA THR A 376 12.78 7.18 -33.42
C THR A 376 13.84 6.90 -34.49
N GLY A 377 13.79 5.74 -35.16
CA GLY A 377 14.59 5.41 -36.34
C GLY A 377 16.08 5.18 -36.11
N GLU A 378 16.54 5.21 -34.87
CA GLU A 378 17.95 4.96 -34.58
C GLU A 378 18.25 3.45 -34.53
N LYS A 379 19.38 3.07 -35.18
CA LYS A 379 19.89 1.68 -35.13
C LYS A 379 20.59 1.43 -33.78
N ILE A 380 20.38 0.25 -33.23
CA ILE A 380 21.04 -0.17 -31.99
C ILE A 380 22.57 -0.22 -32.24
N ASP A 381 23.34 0.63 -31.54
CA ASP A 381 24.79 0.63 -31.51
C ASP A 381 25.31 0.09 -30.16
N VAL A 382 25.73 -1.19 -30.15
CA VAL A 382 26.18 -1.87 -28.92
C VAL A 382 27.46 -1.24 -28.32
N PRO A 383 28.49 -0.84 -29.07
CA PRO A 383 29.63 -0.06 -28.58
C PRO A 383 29.23 1.24 -27.90
N HIS A 384 28.33 2.01 -28.52
CA HIS A 384 27.79 3.25 -27.93
C HIS A 384 27.02 2.96 -26.66
N ALA A 385 26.19 1.92 -26.65
CA ALA A 385 25.45 1.50 -25.46
C ALA A 385 26.39 1.16 -24.28
N ARG A 386 27.51 0.48 -24.52
CA ARG A 386 28.55 0.21 -23.51
C ARG A 386 29.09 1.53 -22.94
N GLN A 387 29.46 2.48 -23.80
CA GLN A 387 29.99 3.77 -23.34
C GLN A 387 28.98 4.52 -22.45
N VAL A 388 27.71 4.56 -22.85
CA VAL A 388 26.64 5.21 -22.06
C VAL A 388 26.46 4.55 -20.71
N LEU A 389 26.43 3.20 -20.66
CA LEU A 389 26.28 2.45 -19.41
C LEU A 389 27.47 2.64 -18.47
N ASP A 390 28.71 2.69 -19.01
CA ASP A 390 29.93 2.90 -18.23
C ASP A 390 30.04 4.34 -17.72
N GLN A 391 29.55 5.30 -18.49
CA GLN A 391 29.52 6.72 -18.10
C GLN A 391 28.50 6.98 -16.99
N ASP A 392 27.34 6.29 -16.99
CA ASP A 392 26.24 6.54 -16.07
C ASP A 392 26.30 5.70 -14.79
N HIS A 393 26.93 4.53 -14.84
CA HIS A 393 26.90 3.54 -13.75
C HIS A 393 28.31 3.06 -13.44
N TYR A 394 28.67 3.24 -12.16
CA TYR A 394 29.90 2.67 -11.62
C TYR A 394 29.66 1.19 -11.26
N ASP A 395 30.64 0.32 -11.62
CA ASP A 395 30.57 -1.13 -11.41
C ASP A 395 29.37 -1.75 -12.15
N LEU A 396 28.75 -2.81 -11.64
CA LEU A 396 27.63 -3.54 -12.24
C LEU A 396 27.97 -4.27 -13.55
N GLU A 397 29.23 -4.70 -13.73
CA GLU A 397 29.73 -5.25 -15.00
C GLU A 397 28.89 -6.44 -15.50
N LYS A 398 28.52 -7.39 -14.61
CA LYS A 398 27.67 -8.55 -14.96
C LYS A 398 26.32 -8.10 -15.56
N ILE A 399 25.72 -7.04 -14.99
CA ILE A 399 24.42 -6.51 -15.41
C ILE A 399 24.55 -5.74 -16.71
N LYS A 400 25.60 -4.92 -16.84
CA LYS A 400 25.91 -4.21 -18.10
C LYS A 400 26.14 -5.19 -19.23
N ASP A 401 26.96 -6.21 -19.03
CA ASP A 401 27.24 -7.24 -20.05
C ASP A 401 25.96 -7.96 -20.47
N ARG A 402 25.08 -8.30 -19.52
CA ARG A 402 23.80 -8.93 -19.83
C ARG A 402 22.85 -8.03 -20.60
N ILE A 403 22.80 -6.72 -20.25
CA ILE A 403 22.06 -5.72 -21.03
C ILE A 403 22.62 -5.62 -22.46
N LEU A 404 23.93 -5.60 -22.61
CA LEU A 404 24.58 -5.52 -23.93
C LEU A 404 24.35 -6.78 -24.79
N GLU A 405 24.34 -7.96 -24.17
CA GLU A 405 23.95 -9.22 -24.84
C GLU A 405 22.51 -9.14 -25.36
N TYR A 406 21.59 -8.69 -24.49
CA TYR A 406 20.18 -8.48 -24.86
C TYR A 406 20.03 -7.52 -26.05
N LEU A 407 20.72 -6.36 -26.01
CA LEU A 407 20.70 -5.37 -27.09
C LEU A 407 21.35 -5.91 -28.37
N ALA A 408 22.41 -6.72 -28.27
CA ALA A 408 23.06 -7.34 -29.40
C ALA A 408 22.14 -8.35 -30.10
N VAL A 409 21.45 -9.20 -29.34
CA VAL A 409 20.45 -10.15 -29.88
C VAL A 409 19.34 -9.39 -30.61
N ARG A 410 18.80 -8.33 -29.99
CA ARG A 410 17.77 -7.50 -30.60
C ARG A 410 18.22 -6.87 -31.90
N ARG A 411 19.41 -6.31 -31.92
CA ARG A 411 20.01 -5.75 -33.15
C ARG A 411 20.08 -6.77 -34.28
N LEU A 412 20.62 -7.96 -33.99
CA LEU A 412 20.75 -9.03 -34.99
C LEU A 412 19.39 -9.49 -35.52
N LYS A 413 18.37 -9.52 -34.68
CA LYS A 413 16.99 -9.84 -35.08
C LYS A 413 16.43 -8.75 -36.00
N GLU A 414 16.55 -7.47 -35.61
CA GLU A 414 16.10 -6.32 -36.46
C GLU A 414 16.81 -6.30 -37.81
N GLU A 415 18.13 -6.54 -37.87
CA GLU A 415 18.90 -6.61 -39.11
C GLU A 415 18.42 -7.75 -40.03
N ARG A 416 18.21 -8.95 -39.47
CA ARG A 416 17.71 -10.12 -40.22
C ARG A 416 16.29 -9.95 -40.74
N MET A 417 15.41 -9.31 -39.95
CA MET A 417 14.06 -9.00 -40.40
C MET A 417 14.06 -8.01 -41.56
N ALA A 418 14.88 -6.96 -41.48
CA ALA A 418 15.03 -5.99 -42.58
C ALA A 418 15.57 -6.64 -43.87
N GLU A 419 16.55 -7.57 -43.73
CA GLU A 419 17.07 -8.34 -44.87
C GLU A 419 15.99 -9.25 -45.48
N GLN A 420 15.17 -9.88 -44.68
CA GLN A 420 14.07 -10.73 -45.17
C GLN A 420 12.99 -9.92 -45.88
N GLU A 421 12.60 -8.76 -45.32
CA GLU A 421 11.66 -7.84 -45.99
C GLU A 421 12.18 -7.31 -47.32
N GLN A 422 13.48 -7.01 -47.40
CA GLN A 422 14.10 -6.59 -48.65
C GLN A 422 14.09 -7.72 -49.71
N ARG A 423 14.46 -8.95 -49.31
CA ARG A 423 14.40 -10.13 -50.18
C ARG A 423 12.98 -10.40 -50.70
N GLN A 424 11.96 -10.27 -49.81
CA GLN A 424 10.56 -10.43 -50.22
C GLN A 424 10.10 -9.35 -51.22
N LYS A 425 10.56 -8.11 -51.06
CA LYS A 425 10.27 -7.01 -52.00
C LYS A 425 10.95 -7.22 -53.33
N GLU A 426 12.18 -7.74 -53.34
CA GLU A 426 12.94 -8.06 -54.53
C GLU A 426 12.35 -9.25 -55.30
N VAL A 427 11.94 -10.31 -54.62
CA VAL A 427 11.29 -11.50 -55.22
C VAL A 427 9.86 -11.20 -55.67
N GLY A 428 9.15 -10.28 -54.99
CA GLY A 428 7.77 -9.89 -55.36
C GLY A 428 7.67 -9.00 -56.60
N ALA A 429 8.80 -8.49 -57.13
CA ALA A 429 8.86 -7.65 -58.33
C ALA A 429 8.99 -8.47 -59.64
N ASP A 430 9.37 -9.74 -59.61
CA ASP A 430 9.76 -10.50 -60.78
C ASP A 430 8.86 -11.70 -61.18
N GLU A 431 7.81 -12.08 -60.42
CA GLU A 431 6.98 -13.27 -60.72
C GLU A 431 5.47 -12.98 -60.75
N SER A 432 4.93 -12.97 -61.95
CA SER A 432 3.52 -13.26 -62.26
C SER A 432 3.36 -14.79 -62.30
N ASP A 433 3.08 -15.48 -61.23
CA ASP A 433 2.65 -16.88 -61.30
C ASP A 433 1.82 -17.38 -60.07
N GLU A 434 0.91 -18.30 -60.40
CA GLU A 434 -0.23 -18.81 -59.60
C GLU A 434 0.12 -19.68 -58.38
N ARG A 435 1.28 -19.60 -57.77
CA ARG A 435 1.69 -20.41 -56.58
C ARG A 435 1.56 -19.70 -55.24
N ARG A 436 0.75 -18.67 -55.13
CA ARG A 436 0.60 -17.77 -53.96
C ARG A 436 -0.18 -18.27 -52.77
N THR A 437 -0.52 -19.56 -52.65
CA THR A 437 -1.49 -19.98 -51.59
C THR A 437 -0.91 -20.66 -50.35
N THR A 438 0.42 -20.88 -50.27
CA THR A 438 0.95 -21.69 -49.12
C THR A 438 2.13 -21.06 -48.36
N GLU A 439 2.77 -19.99 -48.79
CA GLU A 439 3.95 -19.46 -48.09
C GLU A 439 3.78 -18.18 -47.23
N PRO A 440 2.70 -17.37 -47.26
CA PRO A 440 2.61 -16.18 -46.44
C PRO A 440 2.37 -16.46 -44.94
N LEU A 441 1.84 -17.63 -44.61
CA LEU A 441 1.56 -18.01 -43.21
C LEU A 441 2.82 -18.38 -42.42
N LEU A 442 3.79 -19.00 -43.04
CA LEU A 442 5.07 -19.37 -42.41
C LEU A 442 5.96 -18.16 -42.09
N SER A 443 5.87 -17.07 -42.89
CA SER A 443 6.64 -15.84 -42.66
C SER A 443 6.09 -15.06 -41.42
N ALA A 444 4.78 -15.03 -41.23
CA ALA A 444 4.17 -14.35 -40.10
C ALA A 444 4.39 -15.10 -38.78
N GLU A 445 4.36 -16.44 -38.81
CA GLU A 445 4.69 -17.26 -37.62
C GLU A 445 6.19 -17.25 -37.29
N ALA A 446 7.06 -17.26 -38.28
CA ALA A 446 8.51 -17.11 -38.07
C ALA A 446 8.85 -15.72 -37.50
N THR A 447 8.18 -14.68 -37.96
CA THR A 447 8.32 -13.31 -37.41
C THR A 447 7.83 -13.24 -35.97
N ARG A 448 6.75 -13.95 -35.62
CA ARG A 448 6.24 -14.04 -34.24
C ARG A 448 7.21 -14.80 -33.32
N LEU A 449 7.82 -15.86 -33.79
CA LEU A 449 8.83 -16.63 -33.02
C LEU A 449 10.13 -15.83 -32.77
N ILE A 450 10.52 -14.97 -33.70
CA ILE A 450 11.71 -14.12 -33.58
C ILE A 450 11.51 -13.01 -32.56
N ASN A 451 10.28 -12.50 -32.36
CA ASN A 451 9.97 -11.43 -31.41
C ASN A 451 9.79 -11.88 -29.95
N ARG A 452 9.98 -13.15 -29.62
CA ARG A 452 9.96 -13.64 -28.23
C ARG A 452 11.21 -13.18 -27.47
N GLU A 453 11.18 -11.98 -26.95
CA GLU A 453 12.24 -11.49 -26.05
C GLU A 453 11.72 -11.46 -24.61
N PRO A 454 12.48 -11.99 -23.65
CA PRO A 454 12.13 -11.86 -22.25
C PRO A 454 12.18 -10.39 -21.84
N ILE A 455 11.35 -10.00 -20.88
CA ILE A 455 11.33 -8.64 -20.35
C ILE A 455 12.41 -8.52 -19.29
N LEU A 456 13.28 -7.53 -19.40
CA LEU A 456 14.29 -7.28 -18.38
C LEU A 456 13.61 -6.82 -17.08
N CYS A 457 13.86 -7.55 -16.00
CA CYS A 457 13.36 -7.21 -14.67
C CYS A 457 14.50 -6.95 -13.70
N PHE A 458 14.66 -5.70 -13.28
CA PHE A 458 15.67 -5.30 -12.31
C PHE A 458 15.13 -5.48 -10.89
N VAL A 459 15.70 -6.43 -10.15
CA VAL A 459 15.31 -6.75 -8.78
C VAL A 459 16.41 -6.35 -7.81
N GLY A 460 16.05 -5.73 -6.69
CA GLY A 460 17.03 -5.39 -5.65
C GLY A 460 16.56 -4.26 -4.73
N PRO A 461 17.35 -3.92 -3.71
CA PRO A 461 16.97 -2.93 -2.71
C PRO A 461 16.76 -1.53 -3.32
N PRO A 462 16.05 -0.64 -2.63
CA PRO A 462 15.85 0.73 -3.09
C PRO A 462 17.18 1.51 -3.16
N GLY A 463 17.33 2.32 -4.22
CA GLY A 463 18.50 3.19 -4.38
C GLY A 463 19.73 2.53 -5.01
N VAL A 464 19.61 1.34 -5.60
CA VAL A 464 20.72 0.67 -6.33
C VAL A 464 20.80 1.02 -7.82
N GLY A 465 19.99 1.98 -8.29
CA GLY A 465 20.07 2.46 -9.66
C GLY A 465 19.14 1.78 -10.67
N LYS A 466 18.14 1.00 -10.22
CA LYS A 466 17.18 0.33 -11.13
C LYS A 466 16.56 1.26 -12.17
N THR A 467 16.03 2.40 -11.73
CA THR A 467 15.38 3.38 -12.61
C THR A 467 16.38 4.10 -13.51
N SER A 468 17.57 4.41 -13.01
CA SER A 468 18.61 5.06 -13.82
C SER A 468 19.17 4.13 -14.90
N LEU A 469 19.29 2.81 -14.65
CA LEU A 469 19.65 1.83 -15.66
C LEU A 469 18.67 1.85 -16.86
N GLY A 470 17.36 1.86 -16.58
CA GLY A 470 16.35 1.97 -17.64
C GLY A 470 16.44 3.27 -18.45
N GLN A 471 16.74 4.39 -17.78
CA GLN A 471 17.00 5.66 -18.48
C GLN A 471 18.25 5.60 -19.36
N SER A 472 19.33 4.98 -18.86
CA SER A 472 20.57 4.82 -19.61
C SER A 472 20.40 3.91 -20.82
N ILE A 473 19.61 2.83 -20.69
CA ILE A 473 19.25 1.96 -21.82
C ILE A 473 18.48 2.75 -22.87
N ALA A 474 17.49 3.54 -22.48
CA ALA A 474 16.71 4.36 -23.40
C ALA A 474 17.60 5.40 -24.13
N ARG A 475 18.51 6.04 -23.38
CA ARG A 475 19.48 6.98 -23.95
C ARG A 475 20.46 6.31 -24.90
N ALA A 476 20.94 5.11 -24.55
CA ALA A 476 21.82 4.32 -25.40
C ALA A 476 21.17 3.87 -26.70
N LEU A 477 19.85 3.69 -26.69
CA LEU A 477 19.03 3.34 -27.85
C LEU A 477 18.52 4.57 -28.63
N GLY A 478 18.78 5.80 -28.15
CA GLY A 478 18.16 7.02 -28.71
C GLY A 478 16.65 7.06 -28.59
N ARG A 479 16.03 6.19 -27.79
CA ARG A 479 14.58 6.07 -27.61
C ARG A 479 14.08 6.93 -26.45
N LYS A 480 12.84 7.38 -26.54
CA LYS A 480 12.22 8.12 -25.46
C LYS A 480 11.92 7.20 -24.27
N PHE A 481 12.13 7.72 -23.07
CA PHE A 481 11.91 7.00 -21.81
C PHE A 481 10.65 7.50 -21.10
N VAL A 482 9.84 6.57 -20.64
CA VAL A 482 8.69 6.88 -19.78
C VAL A 482 8.58 5.84 -18.66
N ARG A 483 8.19 6.32 -17.48
CA ARG A 483 8.04 5.48 -16.27
C ARG A 483 6.59 5.42 -15.85
N MET A 484 6.10 4.21 -15.54
CA MET A 484 4.82 3.92 -14.94
C MET A 484 5.02 3.23 -13.60
N SER A 485 4.52 3.82 -12.51
CA SER A 485 4.50 3.13 -11.23
C SER A 485 3.26 2.22 -11.18
N LEU A 486 3.47 0.96 -10.87
CA LEU A 486 2.43 -0.05 -10.67
C LEU A 486 2.03 -0.16 -9.19
N GLY A 487 2.80 0.44 -8.28
CA GLY A 487 2.49 0.45 -6.86
C GLY A 487 1.19 1.20 -6.57
N GLY A 488 0.20 0.47 -6.05
CA GLY A 488 -1.11 1.01 -5.73
C GLY A 488 -2.17 0.86 -6.82
N ILE A 489 -1.82 0.31 -7.98
CA ILE A 489 -2.81 -0.08 -9.00
C ILE A 489 -3.58 -1.30 -8.50
N ARG A 490 -4.90 -1.18 -8.47
CA ARG A 490 -5.83 -2.22 -8.03
C ARG A 490 -6.91 -2.55 -9.06
N ASP A 491 -7.10 -1.67 -10.03
CA ASP A 491 -8.12 -1.78 -11.07
C ASP A 491 -7.45 -2.05 -12.42
N GLU A 492 -7.86 -3.11 -13.09
CA GLU A 492 -7.44 -3.45 -14.45
C GLU A 492 -7.73 -2.31 -15.44
N ALA A 493 -8.77 -1.51 -15.19
CA ALA A 493 -9.13 -0.36 -16.01
C ALA A 493 -8.06 0.75 -16.04
N GLU A 494 -7.17 0.82 -15.05
CA GLU A 494 -6.02 1.73 -15.11
C GLU A 494 -5.04 1.35 -16.22
N ILE A 495 -4.95 0.04 -16.57
CA ILE A 495 -4.05 -0.48 -17.63
C ILE A 495 -4.77 -0.50 -18.96
N ARG A 496 -5.98 -1.08 -19.01
CA ARG A 496 -6.78 -1.30 -20.22
C ARG A 496 -7.75 -0.18 -20.57
N GLY A 497 -7.92 0.84 -19.71
CA GLY A 497 -8.91 1.89 -19.90
C GLY A 497 -10.33 1.47 -19.56
N HIS A 498 -11.22 2.46 -19.51
CA HIS A 498 -12.65 2.28 -19.29
C HIS A 498 -13.41 2.24 -20.61
N ARG A 499 -14.52 1.51 -20.66
CA ARG A 499 -15.38 1.55 -21.87
C ARG A 499 -15.88 2.97 -22.11
N ARG A 500 -15.77 3.43 -23.38
CA ARG A 500 -16.11 4.77 -23.85
C ARG A 500 -17.52 5.27 -23.48
N THR A 501 -18.45 4.34 -23.20
CA THR A 501 -19.84 4.65 -22.84
C THR A 501 -20.04 5.18 -21.43
N TYR A 502 -19.06 5.09 -20.55
CA TYR A 502 -19.16 5.58 -19.19
C TYR A 502 -18.78 7.07 -19.09
N ILE A 503 -19.50 7.81 -18.24
CA ILE A 503 -19.17 9.22 -17.95
C ILE A 503 -17.80 9.24 -17.24
N GLY A 504 -16.89 10.08 -17.75
CA GLY A 504 -15.52 10.14 -17.21
C GLY A 504 -14.58 9.02 -17.68
N ALA A 505 -14.98 8.19 -18.66
CA ALA A 505 -14.12 7.18 -19.22
C ALA A 505 -12.81 7.78 -19.77
N MET A 506 -11.70 7.10 -19.50
CA MET A 506 -10.37 7.46 -20.00
C MET A 506 -9.67 6.25 -20.59
N PRO A 507 -8.76 6.45 -21.57
CA PRO A 507 -7.89 5.38 -22.06
C PRO A 507 -6.94 4.90 -20.96
N GLY A 508 -6.47 3.67 -21.08
CA GLY A 508 -5.50 3.09 -20.16
C GLY A 508 -4.18 3.87 -20.13
N ARG A 509 -3.45 3.73 -19.05
CA ARG A 509 -2.17 4.44 -18.83
C ARG A 509 -1.14 4.16 -19.92
N ILE A 510 -1.12 2.94 -20.48
CA ILE A 510 -0.20 2.58 -21.59
C ILE A 510 -0.45 3.48 -22.80
N ILE A 511 -1.71 3.60 -23.22
CA ILE A 511 -2.10 4.45 -24.37
C ILE A 511 -1.84 5.92 -24.07
N GLN A 512 -2.13 6.39 -22.86
CA GLN A 512 -1.83 7.76 -22.45
C GLN A 512 -0.32 8.08 -22.53
N MET A 513 0.54 7.13 -22.12
CA MET A 513 1.99 7.29 -22.20
C MET A 513 2.47 7.33 -23.65
N LEU A 514 1.99 6.44 -24.51
CA LEU A 514 2.32 6.43 -25.93
C LEU A 514 1.93 7.76 -26.61
N ARG A 515 0.74 8.28 -26.31
CA ARG A 515 0.31 9.60 -26.77
C ARG A 515 1.28 10.70 -26.33
N ARG A 516 1.71 10.68 -25.04
CA ARG A 516 2.61 11.70 -24.47
C ARG A 516 4.02 11.64 -25.05
N VAL A 517 4.49 10.44 -25.35
CA VAL A 517 5.84 10.21 -25.89
C VAL A 517 5.92 10.48 -27.39
N GLU A 518 4.78 10.38 -28.11
CA GLU A 518 4.66 10.61 -29.55
C GLU A 518 5.53 9.68 -30.44
N THR A 519 6.00 8.56 -29.91
CA THR A 519 6.72 7.51 -30.66
C THR A 519 6.16 6.14 -30.29
N HIS A 520 6.16 5.18 -31.24
CA HIS A 520 5.61 3.85 -30.99
C HIS A 520 6.64 2.86 -30.45
N ASP A 521 7.92 3.24 -30.39
CA ASP A 521 9.06 2.43 -29.97
C ASP A 521 9.75 2.96 -28.68
N PRO A 522 9.02 3.54 -27.69
CA PRO A 522 9.64 4.03 -26.48
C PRO A 522 10.16 2.88 -25.58
N VAL A 523 10.97 3.24 -24.59
CA VAL A 523 11.26 2.39 -23.45
C VAL A 523 10.27 2.73 -22.32
N ILE A 524 9.41 1.78 -21.98
CA ILE A 524 8.43 1.91 -20.88
C ILE A 524 8.94 1.13 -19.68
N MET A 525 9.21 1.84 -18.60
CA MET A 525 9.59 1.21 -17.33
C MET A 525 8.39 1.03 -16.43
N LEU A 526 8.10 -0.21 -16.08
CA LEU A 526 7.08 -0.63 -15.11
C LEU A 526 7.72 -0.76 -13.73
N ASP A 527 7.53 0.25 -12.90
CA ASP A 527 8.20 0.33 -11.60
C ASP A 527 7.34 -0.26 -10.49
N GLU A 528 7.97 -0.97 -9.55
CA GLU A 528 7.33 -1.60 -8.40
C GLU A 528 6.30 -2.69 -8.79
N VAL A 529 6.67 -3.59 -9.71
CA VAL A 529 5.79 -4.70 -10.14
C VAL A 529 5.47 -5.68 -8.99
N ASP A 530 6.32 -5.74 -7.97
CA ASP A 530 6.14 -6.48 -6.73
C ASP A 530 5.02 -5.94 -5.82
N LYS A 531 4.47 -4.76 -6.14
CA LYS A 531 3.39 -4.12 -5.37
C LYS A 531 2.04 -4.12 -6.09
N VAL A 532 1.93 -4.86 -7.17
CA VAL A 532 0.65 -5.07 -7.88
C VAL A 532 -0.24 -5.95 -7.02
N GLY A 533 -1.37 -5.43 -6.57
CA GLY A 533 -2.35 -6.16 -5.77
C GLY A 533 -3.48 -6.73 -6.63
N ALA A 534 -3.99 -7.89 -6.25
CA ALA A 534 -5.28 -8.38 -6.76
C ALA A 534 -6.38 -7.95 -5.77
N ASP A 535 -7.45 -7.32 -6.27
CA ASP A 535 -8.60 -6.93 -5.47
C ASP A 535 -9.89 -7.43 -6.16
N TRP A 536 -11.03 -7.40 -5.47
CA TRP A 536 -12.34 -7.79 -6.01
C TRP A 536 -12.78 -6.97 -7.26
N ARG A 537 -12.10 -5.86 -7.55
CA ARG A 537 -12.39 -4.97 -8.68
C ARG A 537 -11.73 -5.36 -10.00
N GLY A 538 -10.88 -6.36 -10.03
CA GLY A 538 -10.19 -6.84 -11.22
C GLY A 538 -8.81 -7.41 -10.91
N ASP A 539 -8.17 -8.00 -11.92
CA ASP A 539 -6.82 -8.53 -11.83
C ASP A 539 -5.87 -7.74 -12.75
N PRO A 540 -5.19 -6.71 -12.22
CA PRO A 540 -4.20 -5.95 -12.99
C PRO A 540 -3.07 -6.83 -13.54
N SER A 541 -2.79 -7.97 -12.90
CA SER A 541 -1.74 -8.90 -13.36
C SER A 541 -2.13 -9.55 -14.68
N SER A 542 -3.40 -9.91 -14.87
CA SER A 542 -3.90 -10.43 -16.14
C SER A 542 -3.84 -9.39 -17.26
N ALA A 543 -4.17 -8.13 -16.97
CA ALA A 543 -4.04 -7.04 -17.93
C ALA A 543 -2.55 -6.79 -18.31
N LEU A 544 -1.64 -6.88 -17.34
CA LEU A 544 -0.21 -6.77 -17.59
C LEU A 544 0.32 -7.95 -18.43
N LEU A 545 -0.20 -9.16 -18.26
CA LEU A 545 0.18 -10.31 -19.08
C LEU A 545 -0.11 -10.07 -20.57
N GLU A 546 -1.27 -9.49 -20.89
CA GLU A 546 -1.60 -9.15 -22.28
C GLU A 546 -0.66 -8.09 -22.87
N VAL A 547 -0.29 -7.09 -22.07
CA VAL A 547 0.66 -6.03 -22.48
C VAL A 547 2.07 -6.58 -22.68
N LEU A 548 2.50 -7.47 -21.77
CA LEU A 548 3.87 -7.94 -21.67
C LEU A 548 4.15 -9.22 -22.47
N ASP A 549 3.12 -9.97 -22.83
CA ASP A 549 3.29 -11.20 -23.61
C ASP A 549 3.55 -10.89 -25.09
N PRO A 550 4.73 -11.19 -25.63
CA PRO A 550 5.04 -10.96 -27.04
C PRO A 550 4.10 -11.69 -28.01
N GLU A 551 3.38 -12.73 -27.53
CA GLU A 551 2.40 -13.45 -28.35
C GLU A 551 1.05 -12.73 -28.44
N GLN A 552 0.78 -11.76 -27.56
CA GLN A 552 -0.49 -11.04 -27.47
C GLN A 552 -0.34 -9.52 -27.69
N ASN A 553 0.78 -8.93 -27.33
CA ASN A 553 0.98 -7.49 -27.28
C ASN A 553 0.90 -6.78 -28.65
N TYR A 554 1.09 -7.50 -29.77
CA TYR A 554 0.89 -6.93 -31.12
C TYR A 554 -0.57 -6.58 -31.40
N ASN A 555 -1.51 -7.15 -30.66
CA ASN A 555 -2.97 -6.96 -30.77
C ASN A 555 -3.56 -6.45 -29.46
N PHE A 556 -2.84 -5.62 -28.75
CA PHE A 556 -3.33 -5.06 -27.49
C PHE A 556 -4.58 -4.21 -27.71
N ARG A 557 -5.65 -4.47 -26.95
CA ARG A 557 -6.91 -3.71 -27.00
C ARG A 557 -7.14 -2.94 -25.71
N ASP A 558 -7.10 -1.62 -25.86
CA ASP A 558 -7.60 -0.74 -24.81
C ASP A 558 -9.12 -0.62 -24.92
N ASN A 559 -9.82 -0.73 -23.77
CA ASN A 559 -11.30 -0.69 -23.73
C ASN A 559 -11.88 0.67 -24.18
N TYR A 560 -11.12 1.75 -24.10
CA TYR A 560 -11.53 3.07 -24.58
C TYR A 560 -11.35 3.20 -26.08
N LEU A 561 -10.22 2.73 -26.60
CA LEU A 561 -9.93 2.78 -28.05
C LEU A 561 -10.79 1.77 -28.84
N ASP A 562 -10.99 0.58 -28.29
CA ASP A 562 -11.71 -0.55 -28.93
C ASP A 562 -11.15 -0.95 -30.31
N VAL A 563 -9.90 -0.61 -30.59
CA VAL A 563 -9.12 -1.00 -31.77
C VAL A 563 -7.78 -1.55 -31.34
N ALA A 564 -7.22 -2.48 -32.11
CA ALA A 564 -5.92 -3.06 -31.82
C ALA A 564 -4.80 -2.03 -31.99
N PHE A 565 -3.91 -1.96 -30.99
CA PHE A 565 -2.68 -1.18 -31.02
C PHE A 565 -1.47 -2.10 -30.86
N ASP A 566 -0.50 -2.00 -31.74
CA ASP A 566 0.71 -2.83 -31.74
C ASP A 566 1.72 -2.31 -30.71
N LEU A 567 1.94 -3.07 -29.63
CA LEU A 567 2.95 -2.79 -28.61
C LEU A 567 4.27 -3.56 -28.82
N SER A 568 4.42 -4.34 -29.90
CA SER A 568 5.59 -5.20 -30.14
C SER A 568 6.92 -4.42 -30.29
N LYS A 569 6.83 -3.16 -30.65
CA LYS A 569 8.00 -2.26 -30.80
C LYS A 569 8.41 -1.58 -29.49
N VAL A 570 7.51 -1.57 -28.51
CA VAL A 570 7.78 -1.00 -27.18
C VAL A 570 8.76 -1.90 -26.44
N MET A 571 9.78 -1.31 -25.84
CA MET A 571 10.66 -2.04 -24.94
C MET A 571 10.16 -1.87 -23.50
N PHE A 572 9.65 -2.96 -22.92
CA PHE A 572 9.25 -2.98 -21.51
C PHE A 572 10.42 -3.38 -20.62
N ILE A 573 10.60 -2.63 -19.53
CA ILE A 573 11.56 -2.94 -18.46
C ILE A 573 10.77 -2.93 -17.15
N ALA A 574 10.89 -3.99 -16.36
CA ALA A 574 10.24 -4.07 -15.04
C ALA A 574 11.23 -3.77 -13.90
N THR A 575 10.75 -3.25 -12.79
CA THR A 575 11.54 -3.16 -11.55
C THR A 575 10.76 -3.73 -10.36
N ALA A 576 11.46 -4.37 -9.46
CA ALA A 576 10.92 -4.89 -8.21
C ALA A 576 11.93 -4.72 -7.06
N ASN A 577 11.45 -4.75 -5.84
CA ASN A 577 12.31 -4.82 -4.67
C ASN A 577 12.50 -6.26 -4.18
N ALA A 578 11.51 -7.14 -4.38
CA ALA A 578 11.52 -8.55 -4.05
C ALA A 578 10.87 -9.38 -5.17
N LEU A 579 11.24 -10.65 -5.26
CA LEU A 579 10.73 -11.59 -6.29
C LEU A 579 9.45 -12.30 -5.87
N GLU A 580 9.33 -12.62 -4.58
CA GLU A 580 8.25 -13.46 -4.06
C GLU A 580 6.85 -12.89 -4.29
N PRO A 581 6.62 -11.56 -4.20
CA PRO A 581 5.30 -10.99 -4.43
C PRO A 581 4.89 -10.97 -5.91
N ILE A 582 5.83 -11.16 -6.85
CA ILE A 582 5.53 -11.14 -8.28
C ILE A 582 4.78 -12.42 -8.66
N PRO A 583 3.59 -12.31 -9.30
CA PRO A 583 2.85 -13.47 -9.75
C PRO A 583 3.69 -14.40 -10.66
N PRO A 584 3.64 -15.73 -10.47
CA PRO A 584 4.47 -16.68 -11.22
C PRO A 584 4.35 -16.53 -12.73
N ALA A 585 3.14 -16.30 -13.24
CA ALA A 585 2.88 -16.13 -14.66
C ALA A 585 3.58 -14.90 -15.28
N LEU A 586 3.75 -13.81 -14.53
CA LEU A 586 4.54 -12.65 -14.94
C LEU A 586 6.03 -12.94 -14.85
N ARG A 587 6.46 -13.61 -13.77
CA ARG A 587 7.86 -13.93 -13.52
C ARG A 587 8.46 -14.85 -14.61
N ASP A 588 7.67 -15.81 -15.11
CA ASP A 588 8.09 -16.74 -16.18
C ASP A 588 8.37 -16.04 -17.53
N ARG A 589 7.90 -14.79 -17.71
CA ARG A 589 8.15 -13.96 -18.89
C ARG A 589 9.27 -12.96 -18.70
N MET A 590 9.85 -12.90 -17.49
CA MET A 590 10.85 -11.92 -17.11
C MET A 590 12.23 -12.55 -17.03
N GLU A 591 13.21 -11.86 -17.57
CA GLU A 591 14.62 -12.13 -17.30
C GLU A 591 15.05 -11.32 -16.07
N ILE A 592 15.32 -12.02 -15.00
CA ILE A 592 15.60 -11.43 -13.69
C ILE A 592 17.08 -11.04 -13.61
N LEU A 593 17.35 -9.75 -13.39
CA LEU A 593 18.66 -9.19 -13.16
C LEU A 593 18.73 -8.65 -11.72
N GLU A 594 19.42 -9.37 -10.85
CA GLU A 594 19.53 -9.01 -9.44
C GLU A 594 20.60 -7.95 -9.21
N LEU A 595 20.17 -6.78 -8.70
CA LEU A 595 21.04 -5.69 -8.27
C LEU A 595 21.27 -5.79 -6.76
N SER A 596 22.47 -6.11 -6.38
CA SER A 596 22.86 -6.11 -4.97
C SER A 596 23.16 -4.70 -4.45
N GLY A 597 23.27 -4.58 -3.12
CA GLY A 597 23.70 -3.35 -2.49
C GLY A 597 25.16 -2.99 -2.78
N TYR A 598 25.51 -1.72 -2.59
CA TYR A 598 26.85 -1.19 -2.78
C TYR A 598 27.73 -1.34 -1.54
N THR A 599 29.01 -1.59 -1.77
CA THR A 599 30.06 -1.47 -0.73
C THR A 599 30.29 0.00 -0.35
N GLU A 600 31.00 0.25 0.75
CA GLU A 600 31.37 1.61 1.17
C GLU A 600 32.20 2.33 0.10
N GLU A 601 33.16 1.63 -0.52
CA GLU A 601 34.01 2.16 -1.58
C GLU A 601 33.22 2.50 -2.84
N GLN A 602 32.31 1.62 -3.26
CA GLN A 602 31.41 1.89 -4.38
C GLN A 602 30.52 3.11 -4.09
N LYS A 603 29.97 3.21 -2.86
CA LYS A 603 29.20 4.39 -2.44
C LYS A 603 30.01 5.68 -2.50
N MET A 604 31.28 5.62 -2.12
CA MET A 604 32.19 6.77 -2.22
C MET A 604 32.39 7.22 -3.67
N HIS A 605 32.69 6.26 -4.58
CA HIS A 605 32.82 6.57 -6.00
C HIS A 605 31.53 7.15 -6.59
N ILE A 606 30.37 6.54 -6.25
CA ILE A 606 29.06 7.01 -6.71
C ILE A 606 28.75 8.40 -6.14
N ALA A 607 29.05 8.63 -4.85
CA ALA A 607 28.82 9.92 -4.20
C ALA A 607 29.62 11.03 -4.88
N ARG A 608 30.91 10.79 -5.15
CA ARG A 608 31.80 11.77 -5.73
C ARG A 608 31.51 12.08 -7.19
N ASN A 609 31.34 11.03 -7.99
CA ASN A 609 31.30 11.18 -9.45
C ASN A 609 29.88 11.46 -9.98
N TYR A 610 28.82 11.04 -9.26
CA TYR A 610 27.44 11.13 -9.75
C TYR A 610 26.54 11.95 -8.81
N LEU A 611 26.54 11.66 -7.48
CA LEU A 611 25.55 12.27 -6.61
C LEU A 611 25.92 13.73 -6.28
N LEU A 612 27.17 14.02 -5.96
CA LEU A 612 27.62 15.37 -5.60
C LEU A 612 27.43 16.34 -6.78
N PRO A 613 27.89 16.07 -8.02
CA PRO A 613 27.65 16.94 -9.16
C PRO A 613 26.16 17.17 -9.43
N LYS A 614 25.37 16.12 -9.38
CA LYS A 614 23.91 16.18 -9.55
C LYS A 614 23.23 17.06 -8.49
N GLN A 615 23.66 16.93 -7.22
CA GLN A 615 23.10 17.72 -6.14
C GLN A 615 23.61 19.18 -6.14
N LEU A 616 24.81 19.46 -6.61
CA LEU A 616 25.27 20.82 -6.86
C LEU A 616 24.37 21.53 -7.86
N GLU A 617 24.17 20.92 -9.04
CA GLU A 617 23.31 21.45 -10.09
C GLU A 617 21.86 21.64 -9.60
N ALA A 618 21.29 20.63 -8.93
CA ALA A 618 19.92 20.67 -8.41
C ALA A 618 19.70 21.77 -7.35
N ASN A 619 20.75 22.21 -6.64
CA ASN A 619 20.67 23.26 -5.62
C ASN A 619 21.28 24.59 -6.10
N GLY A 620 21.58 24.74 -7.39
CA GLY A 620 22.07 25.98 -8.00
C GLY A 620 23.50 26.33 -7.63
N LEU A 621 24.30 25.37 -7.20
CA LEU A 621 25.72 25.53 -6.85
C LEU A 621 26.60 25.15 -8.04
N LYS A 622 27.68 25.91 -8.22
CA LYS A 622 28.74 25.59 -9.18
C LYS A 622 29.75 24.61 -8.57
N GLN A 623 30.46 23.89 -9.42
CA GLN A 623 31.46 22.90 -8.98
C GLN A 623 32.66 23.52 -8.22
N ASP A 624 32.95 24.80 -8.48
CA ASP A 624 34.03 25.57 -7.83
C ASP A 624 33.58 26.22 -6.51
N GLU A 625 32.32 26.21 -6.16
CA GLU A 625 31.81 26.86 -4.94
C GLU A 625 31.82 25.95 -3.70
N LEU A 626 31.78 24.63 -3.90
CA LEU A 626 31.81 23.64 -2.81
C LEU A 626 32.83 22.52 -3.10
N SER A 627 33.71 22.29 -2.15
CA SER A 627 34.63 21.17 -2.09
C SER A 627 34.36 20.32 -0.86
N VAL A 628 34.13 19.02 -1.07
CA VAL A 628 33.86 18.04 0.00
C VAL A 628 34.96 16.99 -0.01
N ASP A 629 35.61 16.78 1.15
CA ASP A 629 36.64 15.76 1.30
C ASP A 629 36.09 14.34 1.16
N ASP A 630 36.93 13.41 0.69
CA ASP A 630 36.60 11.99 0.63
C ASP A 630 36.26 11.40 2.01
N ASP A 631 37.00 11.84 3.05
CA ASP A 631 36.70 11.43 4.42
C ASP A 631 35.35 11.98 4.92
N ALA A 632 34.98 13.19 4.48
CA ALA A 632 33.67 13.75 4.78
C ALA A 632 32.53 12.95 4.12
N LEU A 633 32.69 12.60 2.82
CA LEU A 633 31.72 11.75 2.13
C LEU A 633 31.62 10.37 2.77
N ARG A 634 32.78 9.78 3.17
CA ARG A 634 32.82 8.50 3.89
C ARG A 634 32.10 8.58 5.23
N HIS A 635 32.31 9.66 5.97
CA HIS A 635 31.62 9.93 7.23
C HIS A 635 30.11 10.03 7.04
N ILE A 636 29.65 10.73 5.98
CA ILE A 636 28.22 10.79 5.63
C ILE A 636 27.68 9.39 5.32
N ALA A 637 28.38 8.62 4.47
CA ALA A 637 27.92 7.31 4.05
C ALA A 637 27.80 6.31 5.20
N ARG A 638 28.75 6.37 6.17
CA ARG A 638 28.84 5.40 7.26
C ARG A 638 27.98 5.77 8.47
N ASP A 639 27.97 7.04 8.85
CA ASP A 639 27.47 7.48 10.16
C ASP A 639 26.13 8.21 10.07
N TYR A 640 25.71 8.64 8.86
CA TYR A 640 24.42 9.30 8.63
C TYR A 640 23.46 8.46 7.77
N THR A 641 23.94 7.39 7.11
CA THR A 641 23.11 6.51 6.29
C THR A 641 23.31 5.02 6.65
N ARG A 642 22.22 4.25 6.64
CA ARG A 642 22.24 2.79 6.83
C ARG A 642 21.32 2.15 5.83
N GLU A 643 21.82 1.98 4.60
CA GLU A 643 21.05 1.47 3.48
C GLU A 643 21.94 0.61 2.57
N ALA A 644 21.32 -0.30 1.79
CA ALA A 644 22.02 -1.07 0.78
C ALA A 644 22.40 -0.21 -0.44
N GLY A 645 21.50 0.67 -0.88
CA GLY A 645 21.72 1.59 -2.00
C GLY A 645 22.34 2.92 -1.60
N VAL A 646 22.03 3.99 -2.36
CA VAL A 646 22.56 5.35 -2.19
C VAL A 646 21.47 6.43 -2.09
N ARG A 647 20.20 6.07 -1.88
CA ARG A 647 19.07 7.00 -1.87
C ARG A 647 19.11 7.98 -0.71
N ASN A 648 19.42 7.51 0.50
CA ASN A 648 19.57 8.38 1.67
C ASN A 648 20.89 9.15 1.63
N LEU A 649 21.96 8.55 1.09
CA LEU A 649 23.22 9.24 0.85
C LEU A 649 23.02 10.45 -0.08
N GLU A 650 22.27 10.29 -1.17
CA GLU A 650 21.88 11.39 -2.06
C GLU A 650 21.11 12.49 -1.31
N ARG A 651 20.17 12.11 -0.42
CA ARG A 651 19.41 13.06 0.40
C ARG A 651 20.27 13.85 1.38
N GLU A 652 21.22 13.19 2.05
CA GLU A 652 22.12 13.85 2.99
C GLU A 652 23.12 14.76 2.26
N ILE A 653 23.66 14.35 1.10
CA ILE A 653 24.47 15.21 0.23
C ILE A 653 23.65 16.44 -0.22
N GLY A 654 22.41 16.25 -0.65
CA GLY A 654 21.50 17.34 -0.99
C GLY A 654 21.19 18.26 0.19
N SER A 655 21.10 17.74 1.42
CA SER A 655 20.96 18.54 2.63
C SER A 655 22.20 19.39 2.92
N LEU A 656 23.39 18.83 2.71
CA LEU A 656 24.66 19.55 2.79
C LEU A 656 24.70 20.69 1.77
N CYS A 657 24.42 20.39 0.49
CA CYS A 657 24.40 21.39 -0.59
C CYS A 657 23.44 22.56 -0.30
N ARG A 658 22.21 22.27 0.20
CA ARG A 658 21.25 23.33 0.57
C ARG A 658 21.75 24.24 1.67
N LYS A 659 22.44 23.69 2.68
CA LYS A 659 23.00 24.50 3.77
C LYS A 659 24.18 25.35 3.32
N VAL A 660 24.99 24.81 2.40
CA VAL A 660 26.08 25.57 1.76
C VAL A 660 25.50 26.67 0.88
N ALA A 661 24.48 26.38 0.06
CA ALA A 661 23.80 27.39 -0.75
C ALA A 661 23.24 28.55 0.11
N LYS A 662 22.66 28.22 1.29
CA LYS A 662 22.22 29.23 2.26
C LYS A 662 23.39 30.11 2.73
N GLN A 663 24.53 29.52 3.10
CA GLN A 663 25.71 30.27 3.57
C GLN A 663 26.27 31.21 2.49
N ILE A 664 26.28 30.75 1.22
CA ILE A 664 26.71 31.59 0.08
C ILE A 664 25.74 32.76 -0.13
N ALA A 665 24.42 32.49 -0.03
CA ALA A 665 23.39 33.53 -0.14
C ALA A 665 23.45 34.54 1.01
N GLU A 666 23.95 34.14 2.18
CA GLU A 666 24.25 35.02 3.35
C GLU A 666 25.58 35.77 3.21
N GLY A 667 26.34 35.61 2.12
CA GLY A 667 27.57 36.33 1.81
C GLY A 667 28.84 35.64 2.26
N LYS A 668 28.83 34.35 2.59
CA LYS A 668 30.06 33.62 2.91
C LYS A 668 30.95 33.50 1.66
N PRO A 669 32.27 33.75 1.75
CA PRO A 669 33.17 33.66 0.59
C PRO A 669 33.30 32.20 0.10
N THR A 670 33.37 32.02 -1.23
CA THR A 670 33.60 30.74 -1.91
C THR A 670 35.08 30.60 -2.31
N PRO A 671 35.61 29.36 -2.43
CA PRO A 671 34.97 28.07 -2.20
C PRO A 671 34.74 27.74 -0.71
N ILE A 672 33.65 27.08 -0.39
CA ILE A 672 33.42 26.49 0.93
C ILE A 672 33.98 25.06 0.90
N HIS A 673 34.91 24.80 1.80
CA HIS A 673 35.53 23.49 1.98
C HIS A 673 34.86 22.79 3.17
N VAL A 674 34.45 21.53 3.01
CA VAL A 674 33.79 20.75 4.06
C VAL A 674 34.63 19.53 4.41
N SER A 675 35.17 19.51 5.60
CA SER A 675 35.94 18.40 6.18
C SER A 675 35.06 17.45 6.98
N ALA A 676 35.56 16.26 7.31
CA ALA A 676 34.83 15.23 8.08
C ALA A 676 34.37 15.76 9.46
N ASN A 677 35.15 16.63 10.11
CA ASN A 677 34.84 17.15 11.44
C ASN A 677 33.67 18.16 11.43
N GLU A 678 33.43 18.80 10.29
CA GLU A 678 32.39 19.83 10.14
C GLU A 678 31.05 19.25 9.73
N ILE A 679 30.98 17.95 9.34
CA ILE A 679 29.74 17.30 8.91
C ILE A 679 28.62 17.40 9.96
N SER A 680 28.98 17.33 11.25
CA SER A 680 28.02 17.47 12.34
C SER A 680 27.36 18.86 12.42
N GLU A 681 28.00 19.93 11.93
CA GLU A 681 27.41 21.25 11.83
C GLU A 681 26.37 21.35 10.71
N TYR A 682 26.65 20.63 9.61
CA TYR A 682 25.73 20.58 8.46
C TYR A 682 24.61 19.56 8.60
N LEU A 683 24.86 18.36 9.10
CA LEU A 683 23.87 17.28 9.13
C LEU A 683 23.30 16.99 10.53
N GLY A 684 23.87 17.65 11.57
CA GLY A 684 23.47 17.46 12.96
C GLY A 684 24.15 16.22 13.57
N ARG A 685 23.51 15.65 14.60
CA ARG A 685 24.11 14.52 15.34
C ARG A 685 24.25 13.30 14.44
N GLN A 686 25.33 12.56 14.62
CA GLN A 686 25.50 11.20 14.06
C GLN A 686 24.30 10.33 14.41
N ARG A 687 23.80 9.62 13.42
CA ARG A 687 22.58 8.81 13.55
C ARG A 687 22.86 7.34 13.83
N PHE A 688 23.97 6.83 13.35
CA PHE A 688 24.31 5.40 13.45
C PHE A 688 25.64 5.23 14.16
N PHE A 689 25.66 4.39 15.18
CA PHE A 689 26.83 4.04 15.96
C PHE A 689 27.19 2.57 15.71
N GLN A 690 28.46 2.21 15.88
CA GLN A 690 28.91 0.83 15.81
C GLN A 690 28.59 0.12 17.14
N GLU A 691 27.35 -0.33 17.30
CA GLU A 691 26.87 -0.95 18.54
C GLU A 691 27.23 -2.45 18.71
N ALA A 692 27.80 -3.09 17.67
CA ALA A 692 27.98 -4.55 17.66
C ALA A 692 28.92 -5.07 18.79
N ALA A 693 29.93 -4.28 19.18
CA ALA A 693 30.89 -4.69 20.18
C ALA A 693 30.37 -4.54 21.64
N GLU A 694 29.45 -3.62 21.87
CA GLU A 694 28.96 -3.28 23.23
C GLU A 694 27.85 -4.21 23.74
N ARG A 695 27.12 -4.90 22.83
CA ARG A 695 25.95 -5.72 23.19
C ARG A 695 26.26 -7.18 23.59
N ILE A 696 27.45 -7.72 23.24
CA ILE A 696 27.81 -9.12 23.55
C ILE A 696 28.74 -9.15 24.77
N ASP A 697 28.24 -8.76 25.91
CA ASP A 697 28.98 -8.76 27.17
C ASP A 697 28.69 -10.01 28.05
N ARG A 698 27.66 -10.80 27.73
CA ARG A 698 27.15 -11.90 28.53
C ARG A 698 26.91 -13.18 27.69
N PRO A 699 26.93 -14.36 28.33
CA PRO A 699 26.45 -15.59 27.68
C PRO A 699 24.96 -15.49 27.31
N GLY A 700 24.56 -16.18 26.24
CA GLY A 700 23.19 -16.20 25.77
C GLY A 700 22.85 -15.08 24.77
N ILE A 701 23.86 -14.42 24.18
CA ILE A 701 23.69 -13.42 23.13
C ILE A 701 24.59 -13.76 21.94
N ALA A 702 24.09 -13.67 20.72
CA ALA A 702 24.88 -13.83 19.49
C ALA A 702 24.40 -12.92 18.38
N THR A 703 25.30 -12.61 17.43
CA THR A 703 24.99 -11.85 16.23
C THR A 703 24.69 -12.77 15.07
N GLY A 704 23.47 -12.66 14.55
CA GLY A 704 23.05 -13.29 13.30
C GLY A 704 23.02 -12.29 12.15
N LEU A 705 22.90 -12.83 10.93
CA LEU A 705 22.76 -12.06 9.70
C LEU A 705 21.41 -12.38 9.05
N THR A 706 20.68 -11.35 8.69
CA THR A 706 19.42 -11.47 7.97
C THR A 706 19.45 -10.70 6.67
N TRP A 707 18.59 -11.11 5.75
CA TRP A 707 18.31 -10.39 4.52
C TRP A 707 16.90 -9.81 4.58
N THR A 708 16.73 -8.60 4.10
CA THR A 708 15.44 -7.90 3.97
C THR A 708 15.34 -7.29 2.57
N PRO A 709 14.15 -6.96 2.08
CA PRO A 709 13.98 -6.27 0.79
C PRO A 709 14.73 -4.94 0.66
N VAL A 710 15.18 -4.37 1.78
CA VAL A 710 15.97 -3.13 1.80
C VAL A 710 17.48 -3.38 1.94
N GLY A 711 17.90 -4.64 2.00
CA GLY A 711 19.29 -5.08 2.11
C GLY A 711 19.57 -6.00 3.29
N GLY A 712 20.84 -6.35 3.49
CA GLY A 712 21.26 -7.15 4.64
C GLY A 712 21.33 -6.33 5.92
N GLU A 713 21.00 -6.96 7.06
CA GLU A 713 21.08 -6.39 8.41
C GLU A 713 21.68 -7.38 9.39
N ILE A 714 22.31 -6.85 10.46
CA ILE A 714 22.68 -7.64 11.63
C ILE A 714 21.48 -7.74 12.58
N ILE A 715 21.30 -8.91 13.16
CA ILE A 715 20.32 -9.14 14.21
C ILE A 715 21.01 -9.69 15.45
N PHE A 716 20.58 -9.21 16.61
CA PHE A 716 20.98 -9.81 17.88
C PHE A 716 19.92 -10.83 18.30
N ILE A 717 20.36 -12.00 18.72
CA ILE A 717 19.50 -13.03 19.27
C ILE A 717 19.92 -13.23 20.72
N GLU A 718 18.96 -13.06 21.63
CA GLU A 718 19.16 -13.17 23.04
C GLU A 718 18.35 -14.35 23.60
N ALA A 719 18.94 -15.14 24.47
CA ALA A 719 18.22 -16.19 25.16
C ALA A 719 18.42 -16.08 26.67
N ALA A 720 17.34 -16.32 27.38
CA ALA A 720 17.31 -16.41 28.84
C ALA A 720 16.61 -17.71 29.28
N SER A 721 17.03 -18.29 30.39
CA SER A 721 16.33 -19.38 31.01
C SER A 721 15.76 -18.95 32.36
N MET A 722 14.58 -19.45 32.68
CA MET A 722 13.88 -19.19 33.93
C MET A 722 13.28 -20.48 34.46
N PRO A 723 13.16 -20.67 35.80
CA PRO A 723 12.51 -21.83 36.37
C PRO A 723 11.08 -22.00 35.83
N GLY A 724 10.72 -23.20 35.36
CA GLY A 724 9.39 -23.46 34.83
C GLY A 724 9.15 -24.96 34.69
N LYS A 725 7.97 -25.45 35.12
CA LYS A 725 7.62 -26.87 35.11
C LYS A 725 7.24 -27.40 33.71
N GLU A 726 6.86 -26.50 32.79
CA GLU A 726 6.30 -26.86 31.48
C GLU A 726 7.35 -26.96 30.36
N ASN A 727 8.61 -26.66 30.65
CA ASN A 727 9.71 -26.66 29.66
C ASN A 727 9.37 -25.86 28.38
N GLN A 728 8.63 -24.75 28.55
CA GLN A 728 8.06 -23.94 27.46
C GLN A 728 9.15 -23.16 26.72
N LEU A 729 9.04 -23.09 25.40
CA LEU A 729 9.81 -22.16 24.56
C LEU A 729 8.99 -20.90 24.31
N ILE A 730 9.47 -19.77 24.80
CA ILE A 730 8.87 -18.46 24.62
C ILE A 730 9.64 -17.73 23.51
N LEU A 731 8.92 -17.24 22.51
CA LEU A 731 9.52 -16.56 21.36
C LEU A 731 8.94 -15.14 21.26
N THR A 732 9.81 -14.13 21.19
CA THR A 732 9.39 -12.73 21.05
C THR A 732 10.28 -11.98 20.04
N GLY A 733 9.77 -10.89 19.42
CA GLY A 733 10.48 -10.08 18.43
C GLY A 733 9.86 -10.10 17.05
N GLN A 734 8.55 -10.36 16.92
CA GLN A 734 7.81 -10.46 15.64
C GLN A 734 8.43 -11.46 14.67
N LEU A 735 8.62 -12.69 15.15
CA LEU A 735 9.16 -13.79 14.36
C LEU A 735 8.05 -14.37 13.46
N GLY A 736 8.33 -14.53 12.17
CA GLY A 736 7.50 -15.31 11.26
C GLY A 736 7.52 -16.80 11.56
N ASP A 737 6.70 -17.57 10.87
CA ASP A 737 6.48 -18.98 11.22
C ASP A 737 7.72 -19.85 10.92
N VAL A 738 8.44 -19.60 9.82
CA VAL A 738 9.68 -20.30 9.48
C VAL A 738 10.76 -20.06 10.55
N MET A 739 10.87 -18.83 11.04
CA MET A 739 11.85 -18.51 12.08
C MET A 739 11.48 -19.11 13.44
N LYS A 740 10.19 -19.25 13.75
CA LYS A 740 9.69 -19.98 14.95
C LYS A 740 10.03 -21.47 14.88
N GLU A 741 9.80 -22.11 13.71
CA GLU A 741 10.17 -23.50 13.48
C GLU A 741 11.69 -23.71 13.61
N SER A 742 12.50 -22.80 13.09
CA SER A 742 13.95 -22.82 13.25
C SER A 742 14.39 -22.76 14.72
N ALA A 743 13.70 -21.95 15.56
CA ALA A 743 13.96 -21.88 17.00
C ALA A 743 13.61 -23.19 17.72
N ILE A 744 12.48 -23.82 17.33
CA ILE A 744 12.07 -25.12 17.88
C ILE A 744 13.09 -26.20 17.48
N ALA A 745 13.53 -26.22 16.22
CA ALA A 745 14.54 -27.15 15.74
C ALA A 745 15.89 -26.95 16.46
N ALA A 746 16.30 -25.71 16.71
CA ALA A 746 17.51 -25.38 17.45
C ALA A 746 17.47 -25.90 18.89
N LEU A 747 16.36 -25.65 19.61
CA LEU A 747 16.20 -26.16 20.99
C LEU A 747 16.17 -27.69 21.03
N SER A 748 15.48 -28.33 20.09
CA SER A 748 15.38 -29.78 19.96
C SER A 748 16.76 -30.41 19.71
N TYR A 749 17.57 -29.79 18.85
CA TYR A 749 18.94 -30.20 18.58
C TYR A 749 19.78 -30.11 19.85
N VAL A 750 19.77 -28.98 20.56
CA VAL A 750 20.57 -28.80 21.78
C VAL A 750 20.20 -29.82 22.87
N ARG A 751 18.90 -30.09 23.06
CA ARG A 751 18.45 -31.10 24.05
C ARG A 751 18.85 -32.51 23.65
N SER A 752 18.67 -32.89 22.39
CA SER A 752 18.97 -34.26 21.93
C SER A 752 20.47 -34.56 21.84
N HIS A 753 21.33 -33.56 21.74
CA HIS A 753 22.76 -33.69 21.59
C HIS A 753 23.56 -33.10 22.78
N ALA A 754 22.91 -32.85 23.92
CA ALA A 754 23.50 -32.18 25.07
C ALA A 754 24.87 -32.76 25.50
N GLU A 755 24.99 -34.08 25.69
CA GLU A 755 26.25 -34.74 26.07
C GLU A 755 27.36 -34.50 25.03
N SER A 756 27.02 -34.58 23.77
CA SER A 756 27.99 -34.38 22.68
C SER A 756 28.46 -32.95 22.54
N LEU A 757 27.68 -32.02 23.04
CA LEU A 757 27.98 -30.58 23.12
C LEU A 757 28.71 -30.21 24.43
N GLY A 758 28.93 -31.17 25.31
CA GLY A 758 29.57 -30.95 26.61
C GLY A 758 28.64 -30.26 27.63
N LEU A 759 27.33 -30.41 27.46
CA LEU A 759 26.28 -29.87 28.31
C LEU A 759 25.72 -30.98 29.22
N PRO A 760 25.07 -30.61 30.32
CA PRO A 760 24.35 -31.58 31.16
C PRO A 760 23.29 -32.36 30.36
N PRO A 761 23.07 -33.66 30.59
CA PRO A 761 22.09 -34.48 29.85
C PRO A 761 20.66 -33.90 29.92
N ASN A 762 20.32 -33.24 31.00
CA ASN A 762 19.02 -32.63 31.27
C ASN A 762 19.03 -31.10 31.08
N VAL A 763 19.80 -30.63 30.08
CA VAL A 763 19.86 -29.20 29.76
C VAL A 763 18.48 -28.63 29.46
N PHE A 764 18.14 -27.53 30.14
CA PHE A 764 16.83 -26.87 30.12
C PHE A 764 15.64 -27.71 30.61
N GLU A 765 15.88 -28.75 31.42
CA GLU A 765 14.82 -29.48 32.12
C GLU A 765 14.31 -28.65 33.30
N ASN A 766 13.00 -28.59 33.50
CA ASN A 766 12.32 -27.70 34.45
C ASN A 766 12.67 -26.22 34.31
N GLN A 767 12.94 -25.80 33.09
CA GLN A 767 13.23 -24.42 32.73
C GLN A 767 12.44 -24.01 31.50
N ASN A 768 11.82 -22.84 31.54
CA ASN A 768 11.32 -22.17 30.35
C ASN A 768 12.47 -21.42 29.67
N VAL A 769 12.58 -21.57 28.37
CA VAL A 769 13.58 -20.89 27.57
C VAL A 769 12.90 -19.77 26.80
N HIS A 770 13.40 -18.56 26.95
CA HIS A 770 12.92 -17.40 26.23
C HIS A 770 13.97 -16.97 25.22
N ILE A 771 13.61 -16.98 23.93
CA ILE A 771 14.44 -16.40 22.86
C ILE A 771 13.78 -15.09 22.43
N HIS A 772 14.55 -14.01 22.48
CA HIS A 772 14.14 -12.68 22.07
C HIS A 772 15.03 -12.18 20.92
N VAL A 773 14.40 -11.62 19.89
CA VAL A 773 15.10 -10.94 18.80
C VAL A 773 14.71 -9.47 18.84
N PRO A 774 15.56 -8.57 19.38
CA PRO A 774 15.29 -7.13 19.46
C PRO A 774 14.92 -6.49 18.13
N ALA A 775 14.45 -5.22 18.15
CA ALA A 775 13.89 -4.48 17.04
C ALA A 775 12.52 -5.04 16.59
N GLY A 776 11.58 -5.14 17.53
CA GLY A 776 10.23 -5.70 17.33
C GLY A 776 9.33 -4.93 16.36
N ALA A 777 9.76 -3.77 15.83
CA ALA A 777 9.01 -3.02 14.82
C ALA A 777 9.12 -3.61 13.39
N ILE A 778 10.07 -4.54 13.16
CA ILE A 778 10.31 -5.13 11.84
C ILE A 778 10.03 -6.62 11.93
N PRO A 779 9.07 -7.17 11.15
CA PRO A 779 8.84 -8.60 11.05
C PRO A 779 10.10 -9.31 10.52
N LYS A 780 10.43 -10.46 11.12
CA LYS A 780 11.60 -11.26 10.77
C LYS A 780 11.18 -12.70 10.48
N ASP A 781 11.54 -13.20 9.31
CA ASP A 781 11.28 -14.60 8.95
C ASP A 781 12.45 -15.22 8.20
N GLY A 782 12.50 -16.55 8.20
CA GLY A 782 13.48 -17.33 7.47
C GLY A 782 14.28 -18.31 8.34
N PRO A 783 14.78 -19.40 7.75
CA PRO A 783 15.50 -20.48 8.46
C PRO A 783 16.96 -20.15 8.76
N SER A 784 17.52 -19.08 8.19
CA SER A 784 18.96 -18.78 8.19
C SER A 784 19.54 -18.36 9.55
N ALA A 785 18.68 -18.16 10.57
CA ALA A 785 19.09 -17.87 11.95
C ALA A 785 19.32 -19.12 12.80
N GLY A 786 19.10 -20.34 12.28
CA GLY A 786 19.17 -21.59 13.04
C GLY A 786 20.50 -21.83 13.73
N VAL A 787 21.63 -21.62 13.03
CA VAL A 787 22.96 -21.74 13.64
C VAL A 787 23.20 -20.72 14.75
N THR A 788 22.67 -19.51 14.59
CA THR A 788 22.75 -18.45 15.61
C THR A 788 21.96 -18.84 16.85
N MET A 789 20.74 -19.35 16.70
CA MET A 789 19.88 -19.80 17.80
C MET A 789 20.50 -20.95 18.58
N VAL A 790 21.10 -21.94 17.90
CA VAL A 790 21.86 -23.02 18.59
C VAL A 790 23.04 -22.44 19.36
N SER A 791 23.79 -21.53 18.75
CA SER A 791 24.95 -20.90 19.41
C SER A 791 24.56 -20.11 20.65
N VAL A 792 23.44 -19.41 20.61
CA VAL A 792 22.88 -18.67 21.75
C VAL A 792 22.47 -19.63 22.87
N LEU A 793 21.76 -20.72 22.54
CA LEU A 793 21.32 -21.73 23.51
C LEU A 793 22.50 -22.47 24.15
N VAL A 794 23.49 -22.84 23.37
CA VAL A 794 24.73 -23.48 23.90
C VAL A 794 25.56 -22.50 24.72
N SER A 795 25.64 -21.23 24.30
CA SER A 795 26.29 -20.16 25.09
C SER A 795 25.61 -20.00 26.44
N LEU A 796 24.28 -19.94 26.49
CA LEU A 796 23.46 -19.80 27.70
C LEU A 796 23.68 -21.00 28.62
N ALA A 797 23.62 -22.22 28.09
CA ALA A 797 23.74 -23.46 28.84
C ALA A 797 25.17 -23.74 29.39
N SER A 798 26.19 -23.36 28.59
CA SER A 798 27.60 -23.58 28.96
C SER A 798 28.23 -22.44 29.75
N GLY A 799 27.57 -21.28 29.82
CA GLY A 799 28.14 -20.05 30.40
C GLY A 799 29.27 -19.43 29.58
N ARG A 800 29.53 -19.90 28.36
CA ARG A 800 30.58 -19.39 27.46
C ARG A 800 29.99 -18.24 26.61
N LYS A 801 30.72 -17.12 26.52
CA LYS A 801 30.30 -16.02 25.65
C LYS A 801 30.50 -16.37 24.18
N VAL A 802 29.64 -15.80 23.34
CA VAL A 802 29.91 -15.75 21.91
C VAL A 802 30.84 -14.58 21.64
N ARG A 803 31.79 -14.73 20.74
CA ARG A 803 32.73 -13.69 20.35
C ARG A 803 31.99 -12.50 19.71
N SER A 804 32.28 -11.28 20.13
CA SER A 804 31.68 -10.05 19.62
C SER A 804 32.10 -9.68 18.19
N ASP A 805 33.27 -10.19 17.73
CA ASP A 805 33.80 -9.97 16.39
C ASP A 805 33.25 -10.96 15.33
N VAL A 806 32.28 -11.82 15.72
CA VAL A 806 31.74 -12.88 14.88
C VAL A 806 30.27 -12.67 14.61
N ALA A 807 29.86 -12.78 13.35
CA ALA A 807 28.47 -12.96 12.95
C ALA A 807 28.30 -14.31 12.26
N MET A 808 27.10 -14.86 12.29
CA MET A 808 26.85 -16.16 11.72
C MET A 808 25.51 -16.24 11.00
N THR A 809 25.44 -17.11 10.00
CA THR A 809 24.24 -17.39 9.25
C THR A 809 24.26 -18.83 8.74
N GLY A 810 23.11 -19.48 8.72
CA GLY A 810 22.96 -20.86 8.27
C GLY A 810 21.69 -21.49 8.81
N GLU A 811 21.08 -22.34 8.02
CA GLU A 811 19.98 -23.20 8.46
C GLU A 811 20.54 -24.46 9.12
N ILE A 812 19.86 -24.94 10.16
CA ILE A 812 20.26 -26.16 10.86
C ILE A 812 19.25 -27.28 10.69
N THR A 813 19.72 -28.48 10.50
CA THR A 813 18.89 -29.70 10.59
C THR A 813 18.93 -30.33 11.99
N LEU A 814 17.94 -31.15 12.33
CA LEU A 814 17.91 -31.90 13.59
C LEU A 814 19.12 -32.86 13.81
N ARG A 815 19.93 -33.07 12.78
CA ARG A 815 21.17 -33.88 12.84
C ARG A 815 22.44 -33.04 12.98
N GLY A 816 22.29 -31.71 13.10
CA GLY A 816 23.39 -30.76 13.24
C GLY A 816 24.09 -30.38 11.92
N LYS A 817 23.56 -30.77 10.75
CA LYS A 817 24.09 -30.32 9.46
C LYS A 817 23.69 -28.89 9.19
N VAL A 818 24.64 -28.11 8.67
CA VAL A 818 24.43 -26.72 8.27
C VAL A 818 24.11 -26.70 6.78
N MET A 819 22.93 -26.12 6.46
CA MET A 819 22.40 -26.06 5.09
C MET A 819 22.69 -24.70 4.46
N PRO A 820 22.82 -24.64 3.11
CA PRO A 820 23.06 -23.41 2.39
C PRO A 820 21.87 -22.43 2.51
N ILE A 821 22.17 -21.15 2.36
CA ILE A 821 21.20 -20.05 2.51
C ILE A 821 21.37 -19.03 1.39
N GLY A 822 20.36 -18.19 1.16
CA GLY A 822 20.41 -17.10 0.18
C GLY A 822 20.90 -15.77 0.77
N GLY A 823 21.15 -14.78 -0.11
CA GLY A 823 21.50 -13.41 0.24
C GLY A 823 22.87 -13.25 0.91
N ILE A 824 23.87 -14.01 0.46
CA ILE A 824 25.22 -14.02 1.05
C ILE A 824 25.88 -12.66 0.96
N LYS A 825 25.86 -12.02 -0.20
CA LYS A 825 26.48 -10.71 -0.43
C LYS A 825 25.94 -9.66 0.52
N GLU A 826 24.62 -9.53 0.62
CA GLU A 826 23.96 -8.54 1.48
C GLU A 826 24.25 -8.78 2.96
N LYS A 827 24.23 -10.05 3.39
CA LYS A 827 24.56 -10.45 4.76
C LYS A 827 26.00 -10.11 5.14
N VAL A 828 26.97 -10.41 4.24
CA VAL A 828 28.37 -10.08 4.46
C VAL A 828 28.61 -8.59 4.47
N LEU A 829 27.98 -7.83 3.55
CA LEU A 829 28.02 -6.36 3.54
C LEU A 829 27.44 -5.76 4.83
N ALA A 830 26.38 -6.37 5.39
CA ALA A 830 25.83 -5.95 6.68
C ALA A 830 26.81 -6.16 7.84
N ALA A 831 27.43 -7.33 7.89
CA ALA A 831 28.47 -7.63 8.86
C ALA A 831 29.63 -6.64 8.77
N TYR A 832 30.13 -6.40 7.56
CA TYR A 832 31.24 -5.45 7.31
C TYR A 832 30.92 -4.04 7.77
N ARG A 833 29.74 -3.50 7.38
CA ARG A 833 29.25 -2.16 7.78
C ARG A 833 29.10 -2.01 9.31
N SER A 834 28.76 -3.09 9.97
CA SER A 834 28.61 -3.10 11.44
C SER A 834 29.92 -3.34 12.20
N GLY A 835 31.09 -3.35 11.49
CA GLY A 835 32.41 -3.51 12.09
C GLY A 835 32.79 -4.96 12.38
N ILE A 836 31.96 -5.96 12.03
CA ILE A 836 32.24 -7.37 12.22
C ILE A 836 33.13 -7.85 11.07
N ARG A 837 34.23 -8.53 11.41
CA ARG A 837 35.23 -8.98 10.44
C ARG A 837 35.31 -10.51 10.27
N THR A 838 34.65 -11.28 11.11
CA THR A 838 34.57 -12.73 11.01
C THR A 838 33.13 -13.17 10.74
N VAL A 839 32.90 -13.90 9.65
CA VAL A 839 31.58 -14.43 9.30
C VAL A 839 31.63 -15.95 9.21
N ILE A 840 30.75 -16.62 9.96
CA ILE A 840 30.56 -18.06 9.90
C ILE A 840 29.38 -18.36 8.97
N MET A 841 29.59 -19.20 7.96
CA MET A 841 28.59 -19.54 6.95
C MET A 841 28.70 -20.97 6.44
N PRO A 842 27.67 -21.51 5.79
CA PRO A 842 27.69 -22.85 5.23
C PRO A 842 28.75 -23.00 4.14
N LYS A 843 29.48 -24.12 4.14
CA LYS A 843 30.52 -24.38 3.11
C LYS A 843 29.99 -24.39 1.68
N LYS A 844 28.74 -24.79 1.47
CA LYS A 844 28.12 -24.77 0.14
C LYS A 844 27.93 -23.37 -0.44
N ASN A 845 27.93 -22.31 0.38
CA ASN A 845 27.87 -20.92 -0.06
C ASN A 845 29.26 -20.30 -0.36
N GLU A 846 30.33 -21.09 -0.32
CA GLU A 846 31.69 -20.62 -0.66
C GLU A 846 31.77 -20.11 -2.09
N LEU A 847 31.13 -20.82 -3.04
CA LEU A 847 31.09 -20.41 -4.45
C LEU A 847 30.33 -19.09 -4.64
N ASP A 848 29.17 -18.95 -4.01
CA ASP A 848 28.37 -17.73 -4.05
C ASP A 848 29.19 -16.54 -3.52
N LEU A 849 29.91 -16.73 -2.42
CA LEU A 849 30.78 -15.74 -1.85
C LEU A 849 31.89 -15.29 -2.81
N MET A 850 32.53 -16.28 -3.45
CA MET A 850 33.66 -16.02 -4.38
C MET A 850 33.19 -15.29 -5.63
N GLU A 851 31.98 -15.55 -6.08
CA GLU A 851 31.41 -14.96 -7.27
C GLU A 851 30.87 -13.54 -7.03
N ASP A 852 30.20 -13.30 -5.88
CA ASP A 852 29.43 -12.08 -5.65
C ASP A 852 30.17 -10.99 -4.89
N LEU A 853 31.25 -11.32 -4.16
CA LEU A 853 32.00 -10.33 -3.40
C LEU A 853 33.29 -9.90 -4.08
N PRO A 854 33.59 -8.58 -4.14
CA PRO A 854 34.88 -8.05 -4.61
C PRO A 854 36.04 -8.61 -3.78
N LYS A 855 37.17 -8.83 -4.45
CA LYS A 855 38.38 -9.38 -3.82
C LYS A 855 38.87 -8.53 -2.65
N GLU A 856 38.84 -7.22 -2.81
CA GLU A 856 39.28 -6.22 -1.81
C GLU A 856 38.52 -6.38 -0.48
N LEU A 857 37.21 -6.67 -0.56
CA LEU A 857 36.38 -6.89 0.62
C LEU A 857 36.64 -8.28 1.23
N ARG A 858 36.84 -9.29 0.39
CA ARG A 858 37.17 -10.65 0.88
C ARG A 858 38.48 -10.69 1.65
N ASP A 859 39.47 -9.92 1.20
CA ASP A 859 40.80 -9.84 1.85
C ASP A 859 40.72 -9.09 3.22
N GLN A 860 39.72 -8.27 3.45
CA GLN A 860 39.48 -7.54 4.71
C GLN A 860 38.65 -8.31 5.74
N MET A 861 38.10 -9.46 5.37
CA MET A 861 37.22 -10.27 6.21
C MET A 861 37.73 -11.69 6.37
N LYS A 862 37.38 -12.31 7.47
CA LYS A 862 37.67 -13.73 7.73
C LYS A 862 36.38 -14.54 7.58
N PHE A 863 36.39 -15.49 6.67
CA PHE A 863 35.26 -16.41 6.47
C PHE A 863 35.58 -17.78 7.07
N VAL A 864 34.61 -18.33 7.82
CA VAL A 864 34.70 -19.68 8.41
C VAL A 864 33.58 -20.50 7.76
N PHE A 865 33.99 -21.39 6.87
CA PHE A 865 33.10 -22.29 6.16
C PHE A 865 32.84 -23.55 6.97
N VAL A 866 31.57 -23.84 7.25
CA VAL A 866 31.15 -24.92 8.14
C VAL A 866 30.16 -25.86 7.45
N THR A 867 30.23 -27.15 7.86
CA THR A 867 29.30 -28.19 7.41
C THR A 867 28.48 -28.78 8.54
N ASP A 868 28.94 -28.57 9.77
CA ASP A 868 28.34 -29.10 10.98
C ASP A 868 28.30 -28.01 12.07
N ILE A 869 27.29 -28.07 12.91
CA ILE A 869 27.07 -27.05 13.97
C ILE A 869 28.22 -27.03 15.01
N ARG A 870 28.94 -28.13 15.19
CA ARG A 870 30.11 -28.17 16.10
C ARG A 870 31.22 -27.25 15.62
N GLU A 871 31.45 -27.19 14.32
CA GLU A 871 32.43 -26.29 13.70
C GLU A 871 32.03 -24.82 13.96
N VAL A 872 30.70 -24.52 13.90
CA VAL A 872 30.16 -23.20 14.25
C VAL A 872 30.46 -22.86 15.71
N LEU A 873 30.16 -23.78 16.64
CA LEU A 873 30.33 -23.55 18.08
C LEU A 873 31.80 -23.38 18.47
N ASP A 874 32.70 -24.13 17.83
CA ASP A 874 34.17 -24.03 18.05
C ASP A 874 34.71 -22.67 17.54
N ALA A 875 34.15 -22.14 16.46
CA ALA A 875 34.54 -20.83 15.89
C ALA A 875 33.91 -19.64 16.61
N ALA A 876 32.65 -19.79 17.06
CA ALA A 876 31.86 -18.71 17.63
C ALA A 876 32.02 -18.49 19.15
N LEU A 877 32.23 -19.59 19.92
CA LEU A 877 32.29 -19.52 21.37
C LEU A 877 33.71 -19.29 21.90
N GLU A 878 33.85 -18.44 22.90
CA GLU A 878 35.12 -18.27 23.60
C GLU A 878 35.64 -19.63 24.19
N PRO A 879 36.96 -19.89 24.23
CA PRO A 879 37.52 -21.12 24.79
C PRO A 879 37.05 -21.32 26.25
N SER A 880 36.71 -22.56 26.62
CA SER A 880 36.39 -22.84 28.01
C SER A 880 37.61 -22.65 28.91
N ALA A 881 37.39 -22.08 30.12
CA ALA A 881 38.46 -21.85 31.10
C ALA A 881 39.29 -23.11 31.43
N ARG A 882 38.70 -24.34 31.25
CA ARG A 882 39.39 -25.60 31.35
C ARG A 882 40.40 -25.86 30.22
N LYS A 883 40.08 -25.46 28.95
CA LYS A 883 41.01 -25.64 27.82
C LYS A 883 42.17 -24.62 27.88
N VAL A 884 41.90 -23.39 28.40
CA VAL A 884 42.93 -22.38 28.61
C VAL A 884 43.92 -22.83 29.67
N ALA A 885 43.46 -23.43 30.79
CA ALA A 885 44.30 -24.00 31.85
C ALA A 885 45.14 -25.18 31.36
N SER A 886 44.58 -26.10 30.52
CA SER A 886 45.33 -27.22 29.97
C SER A 886 46.35 -26.80 28.87
N ASN A 887 46.08 -25.75 28.12
CA ASN A 887 47.06 -25.22 27.14
C ASN A 887 48.20 -24.44 27.85
N LEU A 888 47.88 -23.66 28.88
CA LEU A 888 48.89 -23.03 29.74
C LEU A 888 49.76 -24.03 30.52
N GLU A 889 49.18 -25.18 30.93
CA GLU A 889 49.93 -26.29 31.52
C GLU A 889 50.79 -27.04 30.48
N ALA A 890 50.33 -27.15 29.22
CA ALA A 890 51.08 -27.73 28.13
C ALA A 890 52.23 -26.82 27.63
N GLU A 891 52.02 -25.50 27.59
CA GLU A 891 53.07 -24.54 27.25
C GLU A 891 54.11 -24.36 28.37
N ASN A 892 53.71 -24.43 29.63
CA ASN A 892 54.61 -24.43 30.80
C ASN A 892 55.25 -25.74 31.14
N GLY A 893 54.96 -26.82 30.38
CA GLY A 893 55.43 -28.18 30.63
C GLY A 893 56.89 -28.49 30.20
N HIS A 894 57.65 -27.50 29.70
CA HIS A 894 59.01 -27.71 29.21
C HIS A 894 60.17 -27.29 30.12
N GLU A 895 59.92 -26.97 31.40
CA GLU A 895 61.00 -26.81 32.39
C GLU A 895 60.59 -27.37 33.76
N ARG A 896 60.78 -28.65 33.99
CA ARG A 896 60.92 -29.20 35.37
C ARG A 896 62.37 -29.48 35.65
N PRO A 897 63.03 -28.79 36.63
CA PRO A 897 64.33 -29.14 37.09
C PRO A 897 64.27 -30.46 37.92
N LYS A 898 65.20 -31.39 37.61
CA LYS A 898 65.37 -32.63 38.37
C LYS A 898 65.61 -32.35 39.86
N ARG A 899 64.70 -32.74 40.74
CA ARG A 899 64.91 -32.77 42.17
C ARG A 899 65.75 -33.99 42.56
N ARG A 900 66.94 -33.69 43.14
CA ARG A 900 67.85 -34.64 43.83
C ARG A 900 67.14 -35.30 45.02
N ARG A 901 67.32 -36.66 45.13
CA ARG A 901 67.02 -37.50 46.29
C ARG A 901 67.97 -37.09 47.41
N SER A 902 67.50 -36.79 48.65
CA SER A 902 68.25 -36.90 49.88
C SER A 902 67.40 -37.61 50.93
N GLU A 903 68.04 -38.49 51.59
CA GLU A 903 67.56 -39.53 52.51
C GLU A 903 67.01 -39.05 53.88
N LYS A 904 66.17 -39.94 54.38
CA LYS A 904 65.75 -40.16 55.74
C LYS A 904 66.44 -39.33 56.91
N VAL A 905 65.68 -38.88 57.84
CA VAL A 905 65.80 -39.21 59.26
C VAL A 905 64.41 -39.14 59.95
N ALA A 906 64.08 -40.18 60.70
CA ALA A 906 62.92 -40.34 61.56
C ALA A 906 63.13 -39.63 62.90
N ALA A 907 62.12 -39.00 63.48
CA ALA A 907 62.01 -38.83 64.91
C ALA A 907 60.57 -38.74 65.36
N LYS A 908 60.26 -39.56 66.35
CA LYS A 908 59.04 -39.73 67.09
C LYS A 908 58.69 -38.54 68.00
N ALA A 909 57.50 -38.58 68.45
CA ALA A 909 56.92 -38.24 69.76
C ALA A 909 56.00 -36.99 69.78
N GLN A 910 54.71 -37.17 70.03
CA GLN A 910 53.94 -37.30 71.27
C GLN A 910 53.37 -35.97 71.78
N VAL A 911 52.02 -35.99 71.81
CA VAL A 911 51.16 -35.42 72.88
C VAL A 911 50.89 -33.90 72.97
N GLY A 912 49.62 -33.62 72.93
CA GLY A 912 48.94 -32.40 73.32
C GLY A 912 47.58 -32.18 72.56
#